data_00cc2a964e13d987ac36c281e16f0f69
#
_entry.id   00cc2a964e13d987ac36c281e16f0f69
#
_cell.length_a   1.000
_cell.length_b   1.000
_cell.length_c   1.000
_cell.angle_alpha   90.00
_cell.angle_beta   90.00
_cell.angle_gamma   90.00
#
_symmetry.space_group_name_H-M   'P 1'
#
loop_
_entity.id
_entity.type
_entity.pdbx_description
1 polymer ?
#
loop_
_entity_poly.entity_id
_entity_poly.type
_entity_poly.pdbx_seq_one_letter_code
_entity_poly.pdbx_strand_id
1 'polypeptide(L)'
;MPLFYSQPNLCISAEPASLTRTESYHLSPLLALLIAAVSLTPAWGQSAANARAKANEPARFTVAAPPPEGENAYCDRGNVAKFGATDGPAELPKTCYYTGLDGTPSPGRQIRVGANSDLAEALEGAKCGDVLLLAAGASFPIKQFPKKNCDDRHYITVRTDTPDSKLPPEGTRISPAWGGVASLTGRPPYAQPATGAAKLMATIVVKPEIGIEFGDHYRFIGIEWVPLEGRKIARLLFTNGGDHLIFDRNWVHGTDGVELAHALGIKDSSYVAVIHSYFNSFTCTARTGTCTDATAIGGGNGDLPTHALKIVDNFLEASGENFLLGGAASSVRPEDIEIRRNHMFKPMFWNPNSPDHKEPTPIVKNLFELKNAHRVLFEANYLENSWGGFSQVGPAIVLTPRNNLNKNTGEVTCPDCAVTDVTIRYVWVRKVNQVLQIANPMDKVKPAPGNSYSIHDIVAEGLGYPECGKACGGALNNLSGPRGGSPKDSTMHDVVVDHLTFIPMTEPKDLMIMGGPPQKDPNDPPQMYNITWTNTIADVGRYAMWPMGGTPEQNCSSFPGATPKSRIEACWKGNSVFRGNVLAGGGSIRGQKPDWPEGNPIVDSLESVGFAKLNHGLDGDYHLAANSKLKGKATDGRDPGADVDAVLAGIRGVR
;
A
#
# COMPACT_ATOMS: atom_id res chain seq x y z
N MET A 1 -26.19 27.55 6.86
CA MET A 1 -27.17 26.46 7.02
C MET A 1 -26.40 25.16 6.98
N PRO A 2 -26.30 24.37 8.05
CA PRO A 2 -25.66 23.09 8.07
C PRO A 2 -26.71 22.00 7.89
N LEU A 3 -26.46 21.09 6.96
CA LEU A 3 -27.26 19.87 6.81
C LEU A 3 -26.59 18.74 7.62
N PHE A 4 -27.27 18.36 8.67
CA PHE A 4 -27.02 17.17 9.47
C PHE A 4 -27.60 15.96 8.73
N TYR A 5 -26.80 14.90 8.55
CA TYR A 5 -27.33 13.58 8.26
C TYR A 5 -27.37 12.77 9.56
N SER A 6 -28.59 12.52 10.02
CA SER A 6 -28.93 11.59 11.09
C SER A 6 -29.13 10.20 10.51
N GLN A 7 -28.51 9.21 11.13
CA GLN A 7 -28.85 7.79 10.90
C GLN A 7 -29.96 7.36 11.87
N PRO A 8 -30.89 6.50 11.46
CA PRO A 8 -31.94 6.02 12.34
C PRO A 8 -31.48 4.82 13.20
N ASN A 9 -31.78 4.94 14.50
CA ASN A 9 -31.71 3.87 15.48
C ASN A 9 -32.85 2.85 15.23
N LEU A 10 -32.51 1.56 15.19
CA LEU A 10 -33.48 0.50 15.42
C LEU A 10 -33.17 -0.16 16.78
N CYS A 11 -34.04 0.18 17.74
CA CYS A 11 -34.19 -0.57 18.99
C CYS A 11 -34.99 -1.84 18.73
N ILE A 12 -34.46 -3.00 19.14
CA ILE A 12 -35.29 -4.16 19.47
C ILE A 12 -34.88 -4.61 20.87
N SER A 13 -35.83 -4.50 21.76
CA SER A 13 -35.83 -4.97 23.14
C SER A 13 -36.17 -6.46 23.20
N ALA A 14 -35.48 -7.23 24.01
CA ALA A 14 -36.03 -8.40 24.65
C ALA A 14 -35.29 -8.68 25.97
N GLU A 15 -36.04 -8.71 27.01
CA GLU A 15 -35.70 -8.98 28.39
C GLU A 15 -35.63 -10.49 28.73
N PRO A 16 -35.28 -10.89 29.96
CA PRO A 16 -34.37 -11.99 30.22
C PRO A 16 -35.05 -13.24 30.79
N ALA A 17 -34.39 -14.36 30.71
CA ALA A 17 -34.76 -15.54 31.49
C ALA A 17 -33.60 -15.96 32.38
N SER A 18 -33.85 -15.88 33.67
CA SER A 18 -33.05 -16.39 34.79
C SER A 18 -33.07 -17.93 34.85
N LEU A 19 -31.96 -18.55 35.12
CA LEU A 19 -31.95 -19.83 35.87
C LEU A 19 -30.61 -19.99 36.61
N THR A 20 -30.72 -19.96 37.90
CA THR A 20 -29.77 -20.34 38.93
C THR A 20 -29.49 -21.86 38.93
N ARG A 21 -28.24 -22.23 39.06
CA ARG A 21 -27.89 -23.45 39.84
C ARG A 21 -26.46 -23.37 40.39
N THR A 22 -26.39 -23.35 41.68
CA THR A 22 -25.24 -23.59 42.57
C THR A 22 -24.91 -25.07 42.61
N GLU A 23 -23.64 -25.41 42.49
CA GLU A 23 -23.09 -26.58 43.18
C GLU A 23 -21.62 -26.34 43.58
N SER A 24 -21.42 -26.44 44.85
CA SER A 24 -20.15 -26.42 45.61
C SER A 24 -19.55 -27.81 45.67
N TYR A 25 -18.24 -27.96 45.50
CA TYR A 25 -17.50 -29.08 46.09
C TYR A 25 -16.10 -28.67 46.58
N HIS A 26 -15.81 -29.17 47.70
CA HIS A 26 -14.84 -29.15 48.76
C HIS A 26 -13.35 -29.06 48.43
N LEU A 27 -12.68 -28.36 49.31
CA LEU A 27 -11.25 -28.38 49.66
C LEU A 27 -10.77 -29.72 50.23
N SER A 28 -9.51 -30.08 49.97
CA SER A 28 -8.53 -30.41 51.01
C SER A 28 -7.18 -30.92 50.46
N PRO A 29 -6.11 -31.05 51.28
CA PRO A 29 -4.90 -30.23 51.10
C PRO A 29 -3.58 -31.10 51.08
N LEU A 30 -2.44 -30.35 51.07
CA LEU A 30 -1.08 -30.77 51.47
C LEU A 30 -0.23 -31.58 50.47
N LEU A 31 0.80 -30.93 49.94
CA LEU A 31 2.17 -31.40 50.17
C LEU A 31 3.18 -30.26 49.97
N ALA A 32 3.93 -29.97 51.02
CA ALA A 32 5.05 -29.03 51.00
C ALA A 32 6.31 -29.72 50.50
N LEU A 33 7.09 -29.06 49.59
CA LEU A 33 8.49 -29.41 49.39
C LEU A 33 9.30 -28.18 48.92
N LEU A 34 10.26 -27.88 49.74
CA LEU A 34 11.50 -27.10 49.64
C LEU A 34 11.70 -26.14 48.45
N ILE A 35 11.89 -24.90 48.85
CA ILE A 35 12.37 -23.77 48.05
C ILE A 35 13.89 -23.81 47.99
N ALA A 36 14.46 -23.98 46.82
CA ALA A 36 15.80 -23.53 46.49
C ALA A 36 15.69 -22.19 45.80
N ALA A 37 16.06 -21.12 46.49
CA ALA A 37 16.11 -19.77 45.94
C ALA A 37 17.24 -19.67 44.92
N VAL A 38 16.89 -19.67 43.63
CA VAL A 38 17.75 -19.16 42.58
C VAL A 38 17.23 -17.78 42.23
N SER A 39 17.99 -16.76 42.58
CA SER A 39 17.76 -15.38 42.21
C SER A 39 17.93 -15.21 40.68
N LEU A 40 16.84 -15.31 39.93
CA LEU A 40 16.73 -14.88 38.55
C LEU A 40 16.35 -13.40 38.56
N THR A 41 17.34 -12.53 38.41
CA THR A 41 17.11 -11.14 38.00
C THR A 41 16.47 -11.14 36.63
N PRO A 42 15.36 -10.40 36.40
CA PRO A 42 14.73 -10.38 35.09
C PRO A 42 15.60 -9.60 34.10
N ALA A 43 16.06 -10.28 33.07
CA ALA A 43 16.81 -9.72 31.94
C ALA A 43 15.99 -8.74 31.06
N TRP A 44 14.84 -8.32 31.53
CA TRP A 44 13.92 -7.44 30.77
C TRP A 44 14.26 -5.94 30.88
N GLY A 45 15.07 -5.55 31.86
CA GLY A 45 15.45 -4.15 32.06
C GLY A 45 16.52 -3.63 31.09
N GLN A 46 17.39 -4.50 30.56
CA GLN A 46 18.50 -4.08 29.72
C GLN A 46 18.10 -3.95 28.23
N SER A 47 17.14 -4.71 27.76
CA SER A 47 16.63 -4.60 26.37
C SER A 47 15.84 -3.31 26.16
N ALA A 48 15.02 -2.90 27.12
CA ALA A 48 14.27 -1.65 27.06
C ALA A 48 15.15 -0.40 27.22
N ALA A 49 16.22 -0.48 28.02
CA ALA A 49 17.16 0.62 28.17
C ALA A 49 18.05 0.81 26.93
N ASN A 50 18.46 -0.27 26.27
CA ASN A 50 19.22 -0.22 25.02
C ASN A 50 18.36 0.20 23.82
N ALA A 51 17.08 -0.14 23.81
CA ALA A 51 16.12 0.39 22.84
C ALA A 51 15.88 1.91 23.05
N ARG A 52 15.77 2.36 24.31
CA ARG A 52 15.66 3.79 24.65
C ARG A 52 16.91 4.61 24.32
N ALA A 53 18.12 4.04 24.45
CA ALA A 53 19.36 4.74 24.11
C ALA A 53 19.54 4.93 22.58
N LYS A 54 19.04 4.00 21.75
CA LYS A 54 19.00 4.17 20.29
C LYS A 54 17.93 5.14 19.80
N ALA A 55 16.88 5.37 20.57
CA ALA A 55 15.79 6.29 20.23
C ALA A 55 16.17 7.79 20.41
N ASN A 56 17.37 8.10 20.91
CA ASN A 56 17.81 9.48 21.17
C ASN A 56 18.63 10.11 20.02
N GLU A 57 19.01 9.36 18.99
CA GLU A 57 19.53 9.96 17.77
C GLU A 57 18.38 10.13 16.78
N PRO A 58 18.19 11.34 16.19
CA PRO A 58 17.24 11.49 15.09
C PRO A 58 17.66 10.51 13.99
N ALA A 59 16.67 9.77 13.45
CA ALA A 59 16.92 8.84 12.36
C ALA A 59 17.64 9.60 11.23
N ARG A 60 18.91 9.29 11.02
CA ARG A 60 19.70 9.86 9.93
C ARG A 60 19.45 8.99 8.71
N PHE A 61 18.62 9.48 7.79
CA PHE A 61 18.61 8.93 6.45
C PHE A 61 19.95 9.27 5.81
N THR A 62 20.79 8.28 5.60
CA THR A 62 21.97 8.45 4.74
C THR A 62 21.45 8.76 3.34
N VAL A 63 22.10 9.68 2.63
CA VAL A 63 21.86 9.88 1.20
C VAL A 63 22.02 8.52 0.55
N ALA A 64 20.91 7.86 0.27
CA ALA A 64 20.94 6.55 -0.34
C ALA A 64 21.36 6.74 -1.80
N ALA A 65 22.15 5.81 -2.31
CA ALA A 65 22.27 5.65 -3.75
C ALA A 65 20.86 5.54 -4.35
N PRO A 66 20.64 5.99 -5.61
CA PRO A 66 19.35 5.83 -6.25
C PRO A 66 18.87 4.37 -6.13
N PRO A 67 17.55 4.15 -6.06
CA PRO A 67 17.00 2.80 -5.91
C PRO A 67 17.59 1.86 -6.97
N PRO A 68 18.00 0.64 -6.60
CA PRO A 68 18.59 -0.28 -7.55
C PRO A 68 17.59 -0.66 -8.64
N GLU A 69 18.07 -0.71 -9.88
CA GLU A 69 17.28 -1.20 -11.01
C GLU A 69 17.22 -2.73 -11.02
N GLY A 70 16.19 -3.30 -11.64
CA GLY A 70 15.96 -4.73 -11.79
C GLY A 70 15.16 -5.37 -10.66
N GLU A 71 14.43 -6.43 -11.03
CA GLU A 71 13.53 -7.12 -10.11
C GLU A 71 14.26 -7.89 -9.01
N ASN A 72 15.49 -8.32 -9.27
CA ASN A 72 16.29 -9.10 -8.33
C ASN A 72 17.37 -8.29 -7.60
N ALA A 73 17.33 -6.97 -7.69
CA ALA A 73 18.38 -6.09 -7.15
C ALA A 73 18.64 -6.26 -5.63
N TYR A 74 17.62 -6.66 -4.87
CA TYR A 74 17.75 -6.96 -3.44
C TYR A 74 18.07 -8.44 -3.16
N CYS A 75 17.94 -9.31 -4.15
CA CYS A 75 18.26 -10.73 -4.06
C CYS A 75 19.70 -11.07 -4.46
N ASP A 76 20.40 -10.14 -5.09
CA ASP A 76 21.81 -10.33 -5.42
C ASP A 76 22.63 -10.49 -4.14
N ARG A 77 23.48 -11.52 -4.11
CA ARG A 77 24.30 -11.88 -2.94
C ARG A 77 25.16 -10.73 -2.41
N GLY A 78 25.52 -9.78 -3.26
CA GLY A 78 26.19 -8.53 -2.88
C GLY A 78 25.28 -7.51 -2.17
N ASN A 79 23.97 -7.61 -2.31
CA ASN A 79 22.96 -6.68 -1.80
C ASN A 79 22.14 -7.24 -0.63
N VAL A 80 22.27 -8.52 -0.30
CA VAL A 80 21.55 -9.15 0.84
C VAL A 80 21.81 -8.41 2.15
N ALA A 81 22.95 -7.76 2.31
CA ALA A 81 23.25 -6.92 3.46
C ALA A 81 22.38 -5.64 3.55
N LYS A 82 21.73 -5.24 2.47
CA LYS A 82 20.82 -4.07 2.43
C LYS A 82 19.37 -4.46 2.67
N PHE A 83 18.98 -5.67 2.26
CA PHE A 83 17.72 -6.27 2.60
C PHE A 83 17.81 -6.81 4.03
N GLY A 84 16.90 -6.44 4.92
CA GLY A 84 16.96 -6.73 6.35
C GLY A 84 17.72 -5.69 7.18
N ALA A 85 18.31 -4.65 6.56
CA ALA A 85 18.78 -3.47 7.25
C ALA A 85 17.61 -2.61 7.76
N THR A 86 17.90 -1.61 8.56
CA THR A 86 16.90 -0.62 8.96
C THR A 86 16.94 0.60 8.03
N ASP A 87 15.78 1.18 7.81
CA ASP A 87 15.62 2.48 7.16
C ASP A 87 14.82 3.38 8.11
N GLY A 88 15.51 4.27 8.82
CA GLY A 88 14.90 4.98 9.94
C GLY A 88 14.41 4.01 11.03
N PRO A 89 13.17 4.13 11.53
CA PRO A 89 12.62 3.21 12.52
C PRO A 89 12.15 1.86 11.94
N ALA A 90 11.96 1.76 10.61
CA ALA A 90 11.44 0.57 9.96
C ALA A 90 12.55 -0.46 9.66
N GLU A 91 12.23 -1.75 9.84
CA GLU A 91 13.02 -2.84 9.29
C GLU A 91 12.62 -3.09 7.84
N LEU A 92 13.60 -3.22 6.94
CA LEU A 92 13.36 -3.67 5.57
C LEU A 92 13.02 -5.17 5.53
N PRO A 93 12.39 -5.67 4.45
CA PRO A 93 12.18 -7.11 4.25
C PRO A 93 13.46 -7.90 4.49
N LYS A 94 13.34 -9.09 5.09
CA LYS A 94 14.46 -9.99 5.41
C LYS A 94 14.60 -11.11 4.40
N THR A 95 13.49 -11.47 3.77
CA THR A 95 13.42 -12.53 2.77
C THR A 95 13.25 -11.92 1.40
N CYS A 96 14.11 -12.30 0.46
CA CYS A 96 13.99 -11.95 -0.94
C CYS A 96 13.59 -13.17 -1.76
N TYR A 97 12.64 -12.99 -2.68
CA TYR A 97 12.29 -14.01 -3.67
C TYR A 97 13.05 -13.76 -4.97
N TYR A 98 14.06 -14.59 -5.27
CA TYR A 98 14.78 -14.53 -6.54
C TYR A 98 13.90 -15.08 -7.67
N THR A 99 13.69 -14.30 -8.73
CA THR A 99 12.75 -14.59 -9.81
C THR A 99 13.40 -14.69 -11.20
N GLY A 100 14.73 -14.63 -11.29
CA GLY A 100 15.45 -14.82 -12.53
C GLY A 100 15.20 -16.22 -13.13
N LEU A 101 15.20 -16.32 -14.46
CA LEU A 101 14.99 -17.61 -15.17
C LEU A 101 16.03 -18.65 -14.80
N ASP A 102 17.25 -18.23 -14.51
CA ASP A 102 18.35 -19.10 -14.08
C ASP A 102 18.17 -19.67 -12.66
N GLY A 103 17.42 -18.94 -11.80
CA GLY A 103 17.11 -19.35 -10.42
C GLY A 103 15.82 -20.14 -10.27
N THR A 104 14.98 -20.20 -11.30
CA THR A 104 13.68 -20.90 -11.30
C THR A 104 13.57 -21.85 -12.50
N PRO A 105 14.45 -22.86 -12.59
CA PRO A 105 14.62 -23.67 -13.78
C PRO A 105 13.44 -24.62 -14.03
N SER A 106 13.21 -24.88 -15.32
CA SER A 106 12.27 -25.92 -15.81
C SER A 106 13.05 -26.86 -16.76
N PRO A 107 13.85 -27.80 -16.23
CA PRO A 107 14.75 -28.63 -17.00
C PRO A 107 14.09 -29.84 -17.70
N GLY A 108 12.77 -29.97 -17.56
CA GLY A 108 12.02 -31.11 -18.07
C GLY A 108 11.69 -31.01 -19.55
N ARG A 109 10.59 -31.64 -19.93
CA ARG A 109 10.14 -31.74 -21.33
C ARG A 109 9.49 -30.43 -21.78
N GLN A 110 9.62 -30.14 -23.08
CA GLN A 110 8.77 -29.13 -23.74
C GLN A 110 7.51 -29.82 -24.30
N ILE A 111 6.36 -29.40 -23.81
CA ILE A 111 5.05 -29.92 -24.21
C ILE A 111 4.32 -28.85 -25.01
N ARG A 112 4.10 -29.07 -26.31
CA ARG A 112 3.34 -28.14 -27.14
C ARG A 112 1.85 -28.37 -26.97
N VAL A 113 1.12 -27.27 -26.66
CA VAL A 113 -0.34 -27.24 -26.52
C VAL A 113 -0.91 -26.42 -27.67
N GLY A 114 -1.38 -27.10 -28.70
CA GLY A 114 -1.95 -26.47 -29.89
C GLY A 114 -3.29 -25.77 -29.63
N ALA A 115 -3.75 -24.96 -30.56
CA ALA A 115 -4.98 -24.17 -30.41
C ALA A 115 -6.26 -25.00 -30.13
N ASN A 116 -6.28 -26.26 -30.55
CA ASN A 116 -7.43 -27.18 -30.33
C ASN A 116 -7.15 -28.24 -29.26
N SER A 117 -6.05 -28.12 -28.51
CA SER A 117 -5.68 -29.07 -27.45
C SER A 117 -6.34 -28.69 -26.12
N ASP A 118 -6.62 -29.68 -25.29
CA ASP A 118 -7.09 -29.43 -23.91
C ASP A 118 -5.89 -29.11 -23.00
N LEU A 119 -5.84 -27.89 -22.50
CA LEU A 119 -4.81 -27.47 -21.55
C LEU A 119 -4.91 -28.21 -20.22
N ALA A 120 -6.12 -28.58 -19.77
CA ALA A 120 -6.29 -29.30 -18.52
C ALA A 120 -5.66 -30.69 -18.61
N GLU A 121 -5.85 -31.42 -19.74
CA GLU A 121 -5.21 -32.70 -19.99
C GLU A 121 -3.67 -32.57 -20.04
N ALA A 122 -3.17 -31.53 -20.72
CA ALA A 122 -1.73 -31.27 -20.77
C ALA A 122 -1.11 -30.99 -19.39
N LEU A 123 -1.83 -30.25 -18.53
CA LEU A 123 -1.42 -29.95 -17.15
C LEU A 123 -1.46 -31.21 -16.26
N GLU A 124 -2.48 -32.05 -16.40
CA GLU A 124 -2.52 -33.33 -15.67
C GLU A 124 -1.33 -34.24 -16.03
N GLY A 125 -0.97 -34.28 -17.31
CA GLY A 125 0.17 -35.07 -17.81
C GLY A 125 1.54 -34.44 -17.56
N ALA A 126 1.60 -33.17 -17.17
CA ALA A 126 2.86 -32.47 -16.90
C ALA A 126 3.49 -32.95 -15.58
N LYS A 127 4.83 -32.96 -15.56
CA LYS A 127 5.66 -33.25 -14.39
C LYS A 127 6.40 -31.99 -13.96
N CYS A 128 6.88 -31.98 -12.72
CA CYS A 128 7.77 -30.93 -12.24
C CYS A 128 8.95 -30.73 -13.18
N GLY A 129 9.26 -29.49 -13.50
CA GLY A 129 10.28 -29.11 -14.46
C GLY A 129 9.81 -29.03 -15.92
N ASP A 130 8.61 -29.47 -16.29
CA ASP A 130 8.11 -29.40 -17.66
C ASP A 130 7.76 -27.96 -18.07
N VAL A 131 7.89 -27.67 -19.38
CA VAL A 131 7.52 -26.40 -20.02
C VAL A 131 6.35 -26.65 -20.96
N LEU A 132 5.19 -26.03 -20.68
CA LEU A 132 4.03 -26.05 -21.56
C LEU A 132 4.09 -24.84 -22.49
N LEU A 133 4.20 -25.10 -23.81
CA LEU A 133 4.25 -24.11 -24.87
C LEU A 133 2.85 -23.96 -25.48
N LEU A 134 2.13 -22.93 -25.07
CA LEU A 134 0.78 -22.65 -25.54
C LEU A 134 0.80 -21.90 -26.87
N ALA A 135 0.03 -22.35 -27.85
CA ALA A 135 -0.03 -21.70 -29.15
C ALA A 135 -0.41 -20.20 -29.04
N ALA A 136 0.44 -19.32 -29.55
CA ALA A 136 0.22 -17.88 -29.56
C ALA A 136 -1.08 -17.51 -30.27
N GLY A 137 -1.85 -16.58 -29.70
CA GLY A 137 -3.15 -16.13 -30.21
C GLY A 137 -4.30 -17.14 -30.00
N ALA A 138 -4.04 -18.33 -29.41
CA ALA A 138 -5.06 -19.30 -29.06
C ALA A 138 -5.61 -19.07 -27.65
N SER A 139 -6.84 -19.54 -27.40
CA SER A 139 -7.54 -19.42 -26.13
C SER A 139 -7.74 -20.77 -25.47
N PHE A 140 -7.40 -20.85 -24.18
CA PHE A 140 -7.41 -22.08 -23.38
C PHE A 140 -8.31 -21.91 -22.15
N PRO A 141 -9.57 -22.40 -22.19
CA PRO A 141 -10.46 -22.34 -21.06
C PRO A 141 -10.05 -23.35 -19.97
N ILE A 142 -9.80 -22.88 -18.73
CA ILE A 142 -9.31 -23.73 -17.64
C ILE A 142 -10.02 -23.43 -16.31
N LYS A 143 -10.02 -24.40 -15.38
CA LYS A 143 -10.61 -24.26 -14.05
C LYS A 143 -9.59 -24.11 -12.93
N GLN A 144 -8.43 -24.73 -13.03
CA GLN A 144 -7.39 -24.74 -12.00
C GLN A 144 -6.04 -25.17 -12.57
N PHE A 145 -4.97 -24.84 -11.86
CA PHE A 145 -3.62 -25.40 -12.06
C PHE A 145 -3.35 -26.44 -10.97
N PRO A 146 -3.18 -27.74 -11.34
CA PRO A 146 -3.13 -28.81 -10.35
C PRO A 146 -1.90 -28.73 -9.45
N LYS A 147 -2.03 -29.14 -8.20
CA LYS A 147 -0.91 -29.27 -7.26
C LYS A 147 -0.03 -30.45 -7.65
N LYS A 148 1.30 -30.23 -7.73
CA LYS A 148 2.30 -31.19 -8.22
C LYS A 148 3.45 -31.21 -7.25
N ASN A 149 3.64 -31.43 -6.19
CA ASN A 149 4.77 -31.57 -5.26
C ASN A 149 6.15 -31.25 -5.88
N CYS A 150 6.25 -30.09 -6.52
CA CYS A 150 7.48 -29.62 -7.15
C CYS A 150 8.41 -28.97 -6.11
N ASP A 151 9.62 -28.60 -6.54
CA ASP A 151 10.63 -27.93 -5.73
C ASP A 151 11.27 -26.76 -6.51
N ASP A 152 12.13 -25.99 -5.85
CA ASP A 152 12.77 -24.78 -6.40
C ASP A 152 13.65 -25.03 -7.63
N ARG A 153 13.98 -26.27 -7.94
CA ARG A 153 14.77 -26.66 -9.12
C ARG A 153 13.93 -27.19 -10.27
N HIS A 154 12.61 -27.32 -10.07
CA HIS A 154 11.71 -27.96 -11.02
C HIS A 154 10.36 -27.22 -11.12
N TYR A 155 10.40 -25.95 -11.52
CA TYR A 155 9.18 -25.19 -11.80
C TYR A 155 8.46 -25.77 -13.02
N ILE A 156 7.13 -25.74 -13.00
CA ILE A 156 6.33 -25.94 -14.20
C ILE A 156 6.17 -24.57 -14.87
N THR A 157 6.77 -24.39 -16.04
CA THR A 157 6.62 -23.16 -16.80
C THR A 157 5.47 -23.29 -17.78
N VAL A 158 4.50 -22.39 -17.71
CA VAL A 158 3.40 -22.24 -18.67
C VAL A 158 3.61 -20.95 -19.43
N ARG A 159 3.82 -21.02 -20.74
CA ARG A 159 4.16 -19.84 -21.52
C ARG A 159 3.59 -19.88 -22.94
N THR A 160 3.47 -18.70 -23.57
CA THR A 160 3.24 -18.63 -25.00
C THR A 160 4.39 -19.34 -25.77
N ASP A 161 4.08 -19.96 -26.91
CA ASP A 161 5.09 -20.54 -27.79
C ASP A 161 5.81 -19.48 -28.66
N THR A 162 5.46 -18.21 -28.47
CA THR A 162 6.18 -17.08 -29.07
C THR A 162 7.65 -17.11 -28.66
N PRO A 163 8.59 -17.04 -29.62
CA PRO A 163 10.01 -17.00 -29.33
C PRO A 163 10.41 -15.81 -28.45
N ASP A 164 11.38 -15.98 -27.55
CA ASP A 164 11.86 -14.93 -26.65
C ASP A 164 12.30 -13.66 -27.37
N SER A 165 12.86 -13.79 -28.59
CA SER A 165 13.25 -12.64 -29.42
C SER A 165 12.09 -11.74 -29.86
N LYS A 166 10.83 -12.20 -29.70
CA LYS A 166 9.61 -11.42 -30.01
C LYS A 166 8.85 -10.99 -28.75
N LEU A 167 9.21 -11.48 -27.59
CA LEU A 167 8.70 -11.00 -26.30
C LEU A 167 9.57 -9.85 -25.78
N PRO A 168 9.10 -9.06 -24.82
CA PRO A 168 9.98 -8.15 -24.10
C PRO A 168 11.13 -8.93 -23.45
N PRO A 169 12.35 -8.39 -23.41
CA PRO A 169 13.44 -9.02 -22.67
C PRO A 169 13.05 -9.26 -21.20
N GLU A 170 13.70 -10.23 -20.57
CA GLU A 170 13.62 -10.39 -19.11
C GLU A 170 13.91 -9.05 -18.42
N GLY A 171 13.18 -8.71 -17.36
CA GLY A 171 13.30 -7.41 -16.69
C GLY A 171 12.57 -6.25 -17.38
N THR A 172 11.74 -6.52 -18.41
CA THR A 172 10.99 -5.48 -19.13
C THR A 172 9.50 -5.75 -19.13
N ARG A 173 8.71 -4.73 -18.79
CA ARG A 173 7.24 -4.84 -18.72
C ARG A 173 6.62 -5.13 -20.09
N ILE A 174 5.73 -6.14 -20.10
CA ILE A 174 4.86 -6.40 -21.24
C ILE A 174 3.71 -5.40 -21.28
N SER A 175 3.07 -5.27 -22.44
CA SER A 175 1.88 -4.45 -22.60
C SER A 175 0.80 -5.19 -23.40
N PRO A 176 -0.44 -4.66 -23.46
CA PRO A 176 -1.52 -5.18 -24.28
C PRO A 176 -1.21 -5.31 -25.77
N ALA A 177 -0.16 -4.62 -26.25
CA ALA A 177 0.27 -4.72 -27.64
C ALA A 177 0.73 -6.12 -28.05
N TRP A 178 1.28 -6.90 -27.10
CA TRP A 178 1.62 -8.30 -27.34
C TRP A 178 0.39 -9.23 -27.37
N GLY A 179 -0.77 -8.76 -26.85
CA GLY A 179 -2.09 -9.37 -27.02
C GLY A 179 -2.82 -8.87 -28.27
N GLY A 180 -2.20 -7.98 -29.09
CA GLY A 180 -2.78 -7.44 -30.32
C GLY A 180 -3.52 -6.10 -30.14
N VAL A 181 -3.44 -5.44 -29.00
CA VAL A 181 -4.12 -4.17 -28.71
C VAL A 181 -3.11 -3.02 -28.74
N ALA A 182 -3.16 -2.17 -29.76
CA ALA A 182 -2.16 -1.12 -29.98
C ALA A 182 -2.26 0.04 -28.97
N SER A 183 -3.45 0.30 -28.42
CA SER A 183 -3.68 1.34 -27.41
C SER A 183 -4.93 1.02 -26.59
N LEU A 184 -4.96 1.46 -25.35
CA LEU A 184 -6.14 1.45 -24.50
C LEU A 184 -6.58 2.90 -24.25
N THR A 185 -7.86 3.18 -24.53
CA THR A 185 -8.42 4.53 -24.37
C THR A 185 -8.24 5.01 -22.92
N GLY A 186 -7.75 6.25 -22.76
CA GLY A 186 -7.58 6.90 -21.46
C GLY A 186 -6.45 6.33 -20.60
N ARG A 187 -5.60 5.45 -21.12
CA ARG A 187 -4.38 4.95 -20.47
C ARG A 187 -3.14 5.56 -21.12
N PRO A 188 -2.02 5.65 -20.39
CA PRO A 188 -0.76 6.09 -20.97
C PRO A 188 -0.35 5.23 -22.18
N PRO A 189 0.39 5.79 -23.14
CA PRO A 189 1.02 5.02 -24.20
C PRO A 189 1.95 3.95 -23.61
N TYR A 190 2.03 2.80 -24.27
CA TYR A 190 2.88 1.70 -23.83
C TYR A 190 3.74 1.13 -24.97
N ALA A 191 4.77 0.37 -24.60
CA ALA A 191 5.69 -0.28 -25.52
C ALA A 191 4.94 -1.20 -26.50
N GLN A 192 5.48 -1.29 -27.72
CA GLN A 192 4.94 -2.11 -28.81
C GLN A 192 5.99 -3.15 -29.23
N PRO A 193 5.58 -4.33 -29.73
CA PRO A 193 6.46 -5.19 -30.51
C PRO A 193 7.05 -4.43 -31.72
N ALA A 194 8.24 -4.81 -32.17
CA ALA A 194 8.90 -4.15 -33.30
C ALA A 194 8.06 -4.15 -34.60
N THR A 195 7.15 -5.10 -34.75
CA THR A 195 6.22 -5.22 -35.90
C THR A 195 4.87 -4.54 -35.67
N GLY A 196 4.71 -3.77 -34.57
CA GLY A 196 3.42 -3.25 -34.09
C GLY A 196 2.64 -4.29 -33.30
N ALA A 197 1.43 -3.90 -32.81
CA ALA A 197 0.61 -4.77 -31.99
C ALA A 197 0.27 -6.09 -32.70
N ALA A 198 0.50 -7.21 -32.04
CA ALA A 198 0.30 -8.54 -32.58
C ALA A 198 -0.10 -9.55 -31.48
N LYS A 199 -0.89 -10.57 -31.86
CA LYS A 199 -1.29 -11.65 -30.96
C LYS A 199 -0.12 -12.63 -30.72
N LEU A 200 0.78 -12.26 -29.85
CA LEU A 200 1.96 -13.01 -29.46
C LEU A 200 1.80 -13.73 -28.10
N MET A 201 0.76 -13.41 -27.36
CA MET A 201 0.39 -14.07 -26.11
C MET A 201 -0.57 -15.25 -26.38
N ALA A 202 -0.54 -16.26 -25.54
CA ALA A 202 -1.61 -17.23 -25.42
C ALA A 202 -2.62 -16.73 -24.39
N THR A 203 -3.91 -16.93 -24.63
CA THR A 203 -4.98 -16.44 -23.75
C THR A 203 -5.51 -17.57 -22.86
N ILE A 204 -5.44 -17.42 -21.54
CA ILE A 204 -6.09 -18.29 -20.58
C ILE A 204 -7.46 -17.69 -20.21
N VAL A 205 -8.53 -18.45 -20.46
CA VAL A 205 -9.91 -18.07 -20.14
C VAL A 205 -10.31 -18.70 -18.80
N VAL A 206 -10.51 -17.87 -17.80
CA VAL A 206 -10.82 -18.27 -16.42
C VAL A 206 -12.30 -18.67 -16.30
N LYS A 207 -12.58 -19.95 -15.99
CA LYS A 207 -13.93 -20.49 -15.88
C LYS A 207 -14.59 -20.31 -14.50
N PRO A 208 -13.87 -20.47 -13.36
CA PRO A 208 -14.48 -20.39 -12.04
C PRO A 208 -14.91 -18.96 -11.66
N GLU A 209 -16.07 -18.80 -11.05
CA GLU A 209 -16.56 -17.50 -10.56
C GLU A 209 -15.74 -16.94 -9.40
N ILE A 210 -15.12 -17.79 -8.59
CA ILE A 210 -14.29 -17.40 -7.46
C ILE A 210 -12.82 -17.16 -7.83
N GLY A 211 -12.45 -17.37 -9.11
CA GLY A 211 -11.09 -17.28 -9.63
C GLY A 211 -10.43 -18.63 -9.84
N ILE A 212 -9.37 -18.62 -10.64
CA ILE A 212 -8.56 -19.80 -10.88
C ILE A 212 -7.55 -19.99 -9.74
N GLU A 213 -7.45 -21.21 -9.23
CA GLU A 213 -6.52 -21.58 -8.16
C GLU A 213 -5.26 -22.25 -8.73
N PHE A 214 -4.18 -22.18 -7.97
CA PHE A 214 -2.86 -22.64 -8.36
C PHE A 214 -2.32 -23.68 -7.37
N GLY A 215 -1.65 -24.70 -7.91
CA GLY A 215 -0.68 -25.50 -7.16
C GLY A 215 0.64 -24.74 -6.97
N ASP A 216 1.65 -25.44 -6.46
CA ASP A 216 2.95 -24.86 -6.11
C ASP A 216 3.92 -24.88 -7.31
N HIS A 217 4.92 -23.96 -7.31
CA HIS A 217 6.04 -23.91 -8.25
C HIS A 217 5.61 -23.76 -9.73
N TYR A 218 4.73 -22.78 -9.99
CA TYR A 218 4.36 -22.40 -11.35
C TYR A 218 4.98 -21.06 -11.76
N ARG A 219 5.49 -21.01 -13.00
CA ARG A 219 5.87 -19.77 -13.67
C ARG A 219 5.04 -19.55 -14.93
N PHE A 220 4.46 -18.37 -15.07
CA PHE A 220 3.65 -17.97 -16.23
C PHE A 220 4.37 -16.87 -16.99
N ILE A 221 4.60 -17.06 -18.31
CA ILE A 221 5.34 -16.10 -19.14
C ILE A 221 4.56 -15.75 -20.40
N GLY A 222 4.27 -14.46 -20.61
CA GLY A 222 3.62 -14.00 -21.83
C GLY A 222 2.20 -14.53 -22.00
N ILE A 223 1.43 -14.59 -20.92
CA ILE A 223 0.04 -15.07 -20.89
C ILE A 223 -0.92 -13.89 -20.72
N GLU A 224 -1.97 -13.89 -21.54
CA GLU A 224 -3.14 -13.06 -21.37
C GLU A 224 -4.19 -13.81 -20.52
N TRP A 225 -4.72 -13.17 -19.49
CA TRP A 225 -5.72 -13.74 -18.58
C TRP A 225 -7.01 -12.96 -18.67
N VAL A 226 -8.10 -13.64 -19.02
CA VAL A 226 -9.42 -13.03 -19.19
C VAL A 226 -10.51 -13.84 -18.48
N PRO A 227 -11.60 -13.18 -18.03
CA PRO A 227 -12.77 -13.90 -17.56
C PRO A 227 -13.50 -14.61 -18.71
N LEU A 228 -14.20 -15.70 -18.41
CA LEU A 228 -15.13 -16.30 -19.36
C LEU A 228 -16.27 -15.33 -19.66
N GLU A 229 -16.49 -15.04 -20.93
CA GLU A 229 -17.53 -14.11 -21.36
C GLU A 229 -18.92 -14.46 -20.79
N GLY A 230 -19.65 -13.41 -20.37
CA GLY A 230 -20.98 -13.54 -19.78
C GLY A 230 -21.01 -14.09 -18.36
N ARG A 231 -19.87 -14.45 -17.76
CA ARG A 231 -19.81 -14.86 -16.34
C ARG A 231 -19.49 -13.71 -15.42
N LYS A 232 -20.19 -13.67 -14.29
CA LYS A 232 -19.84 -12.81 -13.17
C LYS A 232 -18.71 -13.48 -12.39
N ILE A 233 -17.53 -12.85 -12.39
CA ILE A 233 -16.34 -13.36 -11.71
C ILE A 233 -15.97 -12.40 -10.58
N ALA A 234 -15.87 -12.90 -9.36
CA ALA A 234 -15.50 -12.10 -8.21
C ALA A 234 -14.00 -11.78 -8.18
N ARG A 235 -13.17 -12.72 -8.61
CA ARG A 235 -11.71 -12.54 -8.80
C ARG A 235 -11.23 -13.41 -9.95
N LEU A 236 -10.18 -12.98 -10.63
CA LEU A 236 -9.65 -13.68 -11.79
C LEU A 236 -8.63 -14.74 -11.38
N LEU A 237 -7.62 -14.37 -10.61
CA LEU A 237 -6.54 -15.23 -10.12
C LEU A 237 -6.62 -15.31 -8.60
N PHE A 238 -6.38 -16.50 -8.03
CA PHE A 238 -6.46 -16.71 -6.59
C PHE A 238 -5.41 -17.71 -6.14
N THR A 239 -4.43 -17.29 -5.34
CA THR A 239 -3.33 -18.18 -4.95
C THR A 239 -3.78 -19.31 -4.02
N ASN A 240 -4.61 -19.00 -3.03
CA ASN A 240 -5.30 -19.93 -2.10
C ASN A 240 -4.46 -21.14 -1.66
N GLY A 241 -3.28 -20.90 -1.11
CA GLY A 241 -2.36 -21.93 -0.63
C GLY A 241 -1.37 -22.42 -1.69
N GLY A 242 -1.36 -21.86 -2.89
CA GLY A 242 -0.29 -22.11 -3.87
C GLY A 242 0.94 -21.26 -3.56
N ASP A 243 2.09 -21.89 -3.43
CA ASP A 243 3.38 -21.28 -3.11
C ASP A 243 4.32 -21.26 -4.32
N HIS A 244 5.35 -20.39 -4.29
CA HIS A 244 6.37 -20.27 -5.35
C HIS A 244 5.73 -20.03 -6.73
N LEU A 245 4.90 -18.97 -6.78
CA LEU A 245 4.18 -18.57 -8.00
C LEU A 245 4.85 -17.35 -8.62
N ILE A 246 5.11 -17.38 -9.92
CA ILE A 246 5.71 -16.28 -10.67
C ILE A 246 4.85 -15.93 -11.88
N PHE A 247 4.26 -14.73 -11.86
CA PHE A 247 3.54 -14.12 -12.98
C PHE A 247 4.49 -13.12 -13.65
N ASP A 248 5.17 -13.54 -14.71
CA ASP A 248 6.21 -12.80 -15.41
C ASP A 248 5.73 -12.37 -16.80
N ARG A 249 5.67 -11.06 -17.05
CA ARG A 249 5.21 -10.52 -18.34
C ARG A 249 3.83 -11.04 -18.74
N ASN A 250 2.84 -10.90 -17.86
CA ASN A 250 1.44 -11.28 -18.10
C ASN A 250 0.58 -10.05 -18.36
N TRP A 251 -0.46 -10.21 -19.15
CA TRP A 251 -1.54 -9.24 -19.27
C TRP A 251 -2.80 -9.79 -18.63
N VAL A 252 -3.24 -9.19 -17.54
CA VAL A 252 -4.39 -9.62 -16.74
C VAL A 252 -5.46 -8.55 -16.82
N HIS A 253 -6.63 -8.86 -17.38
CA HIS A 253 -7.59 -7.78 -17.60
C HIS A 253 -9.05 -8.22 -17.58
N GLY A 254 -9.91 -7.24 -17.23
CA GLY A 254 -11.33 -7.28 -17.45
C GLY A 254 -11.72 -6.63 -18.80
N THR A 255 -12.94 -6.15 -18.85
CA THR A 255 -13.48 -5.36 -19.96
C THR A 255 -14.00 -4.04 -19.41
N ASP A 256 -13.67 -2.92 -20.06
CA ASP A 256 -14.16 -1.61 -19.64
C ASP A 256 -15.69 -1.58 -19.59
N GLY A 257 -16.24 -1.07 -18.48
CA GLY A 257 -17.69 -1.03 -18.24
C GLY A 257 -18.31 -2.33 -17.73
N VAL A 258 -17.53 -3.42 -17.57
CA VAL A 258 -17.97 -4.69 -16.97
C VAL A 258 -17.33 -4.87 -15.60
N GLU A 259 -18.15 -5.16 -14.59
CA GLU A 259 -17.65 -5.36 -13.23
C GLU A 259 -16.79 -6.62 -13.11
N LEU A 260 -15.60 -6.45 -12.54
CA LEU A 260 -14.70 -7.51 -12.11
C LEU A 260 -13.95 -7.01 -10.88
N ALA A 261 -14.20 -7.62 -9.72
CA ALA A 261 -13.74 -7.06 -8.45
C ALA A 261 -12.22 -7.18 -8.27
N HIS A 262 -11.63 -8.35 -8.48
CA HIS A 262 -10.22 -8.55 -8.15
C HIS A 262 -9.47 -9.25 -9.28
N ALA A 263 -8.28 -8.70 -9.64
CA ALA A 263 -7.41 -9.39 -10.60
C ALA A 263 -6.69 -10.55 -9.93
N LEU A 264 -5.87 -10.30 -8.91
CA LEU A 264 -5.15 -11.31 -8.15
C LEU A 264 -5.47 -11.20 -6.65
N GLY A 265 -5.98 -12.27 -6.09
CA GLY A 265 -6.14 -12.45 -4.64
C GLY A 265 -5.03 -13.33 -4.08
N ILE A 266 -4.29 -12.83 -3.08
CA ILE A 266 -3.25 -13.57 -2.37
C ILE A 266 -3.82 -14.05 -1.03
N LYS A 267 -3.78 -15.37 -0.80
CA LYS A 267 -4.24 -15.97 0.44
C LYS A 267 -3.43 -17.23 0.77
N ASP A 268 -2.99 -17.36 2.01
CA ASP A 268 -2.30 -18.54 2.52
C ASP A 268 -1.10 -18.98 1.63
N SER A 269 -0.33 -18.01 1.12
CA SER A 269 0.67 -18.24 0.07
C SER A 269 1.92 -17.42 0.30
N SER A 270 3.06 -18.05 0.14
CA SER A 270 4.38 -17.42 0.24
C SER A 270 5.13 -17.53 -1.10
N TYR A 271 6.18 -16.71 -1.27
CA TYR A 271 6.95 -16.67 -2.51
C TYR A 271 6.07 -16.44 -3.75
N VAL A 272 5.28 -15.36 -3.71
CA VAL A 272 4.44 -14.95 -4.83
C VAL A 272 5.03 -13.72 -5.49
N ALA A 273 5.37 -13.84 -6.77
CA ALA A 273 5.90 -12.74 -7.57
C ALA A 273 4.96 -12.35 -8.71
N VAL A 274 4.74 -11.04 -8.86
CA VAL A 274 4.12 -10.44 -10.04
C VAL A 274 5.11 -9.43 -10.59
N ILE A 275 5.70 -9.73 -11.72
CA ILE A 275 6.79 -8.95 -12.29
C ILE A 275 6.51 -8.60 -13.76
N HIS A 276 6.86 -7.38 -14.16
CA HIS A 276 6.82 -6.93 -15.55
C HIS A 276 5.48 -7.13 -16.27
N SER A 277 4.37 -7.07 -15.51
CA SER A 277 3.03 -7.42 -15.97
C SER A 277 2.13 -6.19 -16.10
N TYR A 278 1.01 -6.35 -16.81
CA TYR A 278 0.05 -5.28 -17.07
C TYR A 278 -1.36 -5.71 -16.61
N PHE A 279 -1.96 -4.94 -15.70
CA PHE A 279 -3.28 -5.20 -15.10
C PHE A 279 -4.22 -4.04 -15.39
N ASN A 280 -5.38 -4.27 -16.01
CA ASN A 280 -6.34 -3.20 -16.28
C ASN A 280 -7.81 -3.65 -16.26
N SER A 281 -8.71 -2.67 -16.13
CA SER A 281 -10.17 -2.80 -16.20
C SER A 281 -10.79 -3.62 -15.06
N PHE A 282 -10.31 -3.39 -13.82
CA PHE A 282 -10.95 -3.96 -12.61
C PHE A 282 -11.79 -2.89 -11.94
N THR A 283 -13.13 -3.08 -11.97
CA THR A 283 -14.09 -2.09 -11.51
C THR A 283 -15.24 -2.69 -10.72
N CYS A 284 -15.71 -1.96 -9.72
CA CYS A 284 -16.96 -2.20 -9.00
C CYS A 284 -17.78 -0.91 -9.00
N THR A 285 -19.10 -1.01 -9.18
CA THR A 285 -20.00 0.14 -9.26
C THR A 285 -21.02 0.19 -8.11
N ALA A 286 -21.25 -0.93 -7.42
CA ALA A 286 -22.23 -1.03 -6.34
C ALA A 286 -21.69 -0.51 -5.01
N ARG A 287 -22.44 0.35 -4.33
CA ARG A 287 -22.08 0.84 -2.98
C ARG A 287 -22.30 -0.20 -1.88
N THR A 288 -23.01 -1.25 -2.17
CA THR A 288 -23.31 -2.39 -1.28
C THR A 288 -23.33 -3.68 -2.10
N GLY A 289 -23.09 -4.81 -1.46
CA GLY A 289 -23.11 -6.11 -2.13
C GLY A 289 -21.71 -6.73 -2.30
N THR A 290 -21.57 -7.55 -3.32
CA THR A 290 -20.36 -8.37 -3.52
C THR A 290 -19.26 -7.67 -4.34
N CYS A 291 -19.58 -6.58 -5.06
CA CYS A 291 -18.62 -5.80 -5.83
C CYS A 291 -18.62 -4.35 -5.37
N THR A 292 -17.98 -4.11 -4.23
CA THR A 292 -17.85 -2.78 -3.62
C THR A 292 -16.41 -2.29 -3.58
N ASP A 293 -15.44 -3.16 -3.93
CA ASP A 293 -14.03 -2.93 -3.66
C ASP A 293 -13.17 -3.66 -4.70
N ALA A 294 -12.84 -2.98 -5.78
CA ALA A 294 -12.04 -3.57 -6.86
C ALA A 294 -10.54 -3.40 -6.58
N THR A 295 -9.76 -4.48 -6.73
CA THR A 295 -8.29 -4.44 -6.56
C THR A 295 -7.57 -5.07 -7.73
N ALA A 296 -6.40 -4.52 -8.11
CA ALA A 296 -5.51 -5.20 -9.05
C ALA A 296 -4.76 -6.34 -8.34
N ILE A 297 -4.13 -6.06 -7.22
CA ILE A 297 -3.51 -7.08 -6.36
C ILE A 297 -3.99 -6.83 -4.93
N GLY A 298 -4.52 -7.87 -4.30
CA GLY A 298 -5.03 -7.75 -2.93
C GLY A 298 -5.00 -9.06 -2.16
N GLY A 299 -5.30 -8.99 -0.87
CA GLY A 299 -5.37 -10.18 -0.02
C GLY A 299 -4.50 -10.10 1.22
N GLY A 300 -3.62 -11.08 1.41
CA GLY A 300 -2.80 -11.18 2.63
C GLY A 300 -3.60 -11.54 3.88
N ASN A 301 -4.80 -12.08 3.71
CA ASN A 301 -5.64 -12.59 4.79
C ASN A 301 -5.64 -14.11 4.71
N GLY A 302 -5.55 -14.78 5.82
CA GLY A 302 -5.56 -16.24 5.86
C GLY A 302 -5.15 -16.80 7.21
N ASP A 303 -4.92 -18.11 7.22
CA ASP A 303 -4.57 -18.88 8.40
C ASP A 303 -3.15 -19.47 8.33
N LEU A 304 -2.52 -19.43 7.14
CA LEU A 304 -1.16 -19.90 6.92
C LEU A 304 -0.19 -18.72 6.69
N PRO A 305 1.10 -18.89 7.01
CA PRO A 305 2.10 -17.87 6.78
C PRO A 305 2.08 -17.34 5.34
N THR A 306 2.13 -16.01 5.21
CA THR A 306 2.23 -15.32 3.92
C THR A 306 3.46 -14.42 4.00
N HIS A 307 4.51 -14.72 3.21
CA HIS A 307 5.75 -13.95 3.20
C HIS A 307 6.44 -13.98 1.83
N ALA A 308 7.48 -13.16 1.67
CA ALA A 308 8.25 -13.03 0.44
C ALA A 308 7.37 -12.72 -0.79
N LEU A 309 6.56 -11.66 -0.66
CA LEU A 309 5.77 -11.15 -1.78
C LEU A 309 6.60 -10.15 -2.59
N LYS A 310 6.66 -10.31 -3.92
CA LYS A 310 7.40 -9.45 -4.84
C LYS A 310 6.49 -8.91 -5.93
N ILE A 311 6.25 -7.60 -5.92
CA ILE A 311 5.41 -6.90 -6.90
C ILE A 311 6.25 -5.82 -7.56
N VAL A 312 6.88 -6.14 -8.70
CA VAL A 312 7.91 -5.28 -9.28
C VAL A 312 7.65 -4.98 -10.76
N ASP A 313 7.76 -3.71 -11.11
CA ASP A 313 7.65 -3.19 -12.48
C ASP A 313 6.37 -3.58 -13.20
N ASN A 314 5.21 -3.37 -12.54
CA ASN A 314 3.91 -3.63 -13.15
C ASN A 314 3.16 -2.31 -13.46
N PHE A 315 2.24 -2.38 -14.42
CA PHE A 315 1.15 -1.43 -14.52
C PHE A 315 -0.07 -2.03 -13.81
N LEU A 316 -0.57 -1.32 -12.81
CA LEU A 316 -1.68 -1.78 -11.96
C LEU A 316 -2.83 -0.79 -12.03
N GLU A 317 -4.00 -1.23 -12.51
CA GLU A 317 -5.21 -0.43 -12.61
C GLU A 317 -6.38 -1.14 -11.97
N ALA A 318 -7.00 -0.49 -10.97
CA ALA A 318 -8.27 -0.89 -10.37
C ALA A 318 -8.99 0.31 -9.80
N SER A 319 -10.31 0.26 -9.75
CA SER A 319 -11.09 1.42 -9.30
C SER A 319 -11.05 1.62 -7.78
N GLY A 320 -11.11 0.57 -7.00
CA GLY A 320 -10.98 0.64 -5.55
C GLY A 320 -9.54 0.94 -5.14
N GLU A 321 -8.75 -0.07 -4.88
CA GLU A 321 -7.32 0.03 -4.60
C GLU A 321 -6.49 -0.68 -5.68
N ASN A 322 -5.38 -0.07 -6.12
CA ASN A 322 -4.49 -0.77 -7.06
C ASN A 322 -3.71 -1.87 -6.35
N PHE A 323 -3.38 -1.64 -5.08
CA PHE A 323 -2.79 -2.64 -4.18
C PHE A 323 -3.39 -2.53 -2.78
N LEU A 324 -3.81 -3.67 -2.19
CA LEU A 324 -4.38 -3.73 -0.84
C LEU A 324 -3.96 -5.00 -0.11
N LEU A 325 -3.35 -4.90 1.06
CA LEU A 325 -3.18 -6.05 1.97
C LEU A 325 -3.95 -5.88 3.27
N GLY A 326 -4.62 -6.94 3.70
CA GLY A 326 -5.41 -6.99 4.92
C GLY A 326 -6.86 -6.56 4.76
N GLY A 327 -7.51 -6.24 5.87
CA GLY A 327 -8.91 -5.75 5.91
C GLY A 327 -9.99 -6.82 6.02
N ALA A 328 -9.65 -8.11 6.00
CA ALA A 328 -10.53 -9.22 6.36
C ALA A 328 -10.00 -9.95 7.60
N ALA A 329 -10.76 -10.91 8.12
CA ALA A 329 -10.29 -11.76 9.21
C ALA A 329 -9.04 -12.54 8.78
N SER A 330 -8.05 -12.61 9.66
CA SER A 330 -6.79 -13.30 9.43
C SER A 330 -6.26 -13.84 10.75
N SER A 331 -5.56 -14.95 10.71
CA SER A 331 -4.81 -15.51 11.85
C SER A 331 -3.32 -15.20 11.77
N VAL A 332 -2.88 -14.61 10.65
CA VAL A 332 -1.48 -14.32 10.35
C VAL A 332 -1.30 -12.88 9.86
N ARG A 333 -0.10 -12.37 9.99
CA ARG A 333 0.33 -11.09 9.43
C ARG A 333 1.27 -11.36 8.26
N PRO A 334 0.95 -10.88 7.04
CA PRO A 334 1.88 -10.96 5.91
C PRO A 334 3.16 -10.19 6.19
N GLU A 335 4.31 -10.74 5.76
CA GLU A 335 5.60 -10.11 6.01
C GLU A 335 6.59 -10.27 4.84
N ASP A 336 7.66 -9.46 4.85
CA ASP A 336 8.70 -9.43 3.83
C ASP A 336 8.13 -9.14 2.43
N ILE A 337 7.60 -7.93 2.26
CA ILE A 337 6.85 -7.52 1.09
C ILE A 337 7.63 -6.46 0.31
N GLU A 338 7.93 -6.74 -0.94
CA GLU A 338 8.64 -5.88 -1.87
C GLU A 338 7.69 -5.36 -2.95
N ILE A 339 7.47 -4.03 -3.00
CA ILE A 339 6.58 -3.37 -3.97
C ILE A 339 7.37 -2.24 -4.61
N ARG A 340 7.91 -2.45 -5.81
CA ARG A 340 8.83 -1.50 -6.42
C ARG A 340 8.52 -1.23 -7.88
N ARG A 341 8.77 0.03 -8.30
CA ARG A 341 8.72 0.43 -9.71
C ARG A 341 7.38 0.15 -10.41
N ASN A 342 6.27 0.11 -9.65
CA ASN A 342 4.96 -0.08 -10.24
C ASN A 342 4.33 1.26 -10.63
N HIS A 343 3.61 1.28 -11.76
CA HIS A 343 2.72 2.37 -12.12
C HIS A 343 1.31 2.02 -11.64
N MET A 344 0.87 2.67 -10.58
CA MET A 344 -0.50 2.56 -10.05
C MET A 344 -1.34 3.68 -10.65
N PHE A 345 -2.38 3.32 -11.41
CA PHE A 345 -3.09 4.26 -12.26
C PHE A 345 -4.60 4.10 -12.17
N LYS A 346 -5.34 5.21 -12.32
CA LYS A 346 -6.79 5.20 -12.55
C LYS A 346 -7.12 6.10 -13.75
N PRO A 347 -7.83 5.59 -14.77
CA PRO A 347 -8.16 6.38 -15.96
C PRO A 347 -9.18 7.47 -15.64
N MET A 348 -8.96 8.67 -16.19
CA MET A 348 -9.81 9.84 -15.91
C MET A 348 -11.25 9.69 -16.41
N PHE A 349 -11.53 8.80 -17.35
CA PHE A 349 -12.91 8.54 -17.76
C PHE A 349 -13.76 7.82 -16.70
N TRP A 350 -13.16 7.33 -15.63
CA TRP A 350 -13.88 6.86 -14.42
C TRP A 350 -14.31 8.01 -13.50
N ASN A 351 -13.72 9.18 -13.66
CA ASN A 351 -13.98 10.33 -12.79
C ASN A 351 -15.22 11.09 -13.27
N PRO A 352 -16.30 11.18 -12.46
CA PRO A 352 -17.53 11.85 -12.88
C PRO A 352 -17.38 13.37 -13.12
N ASN A 353 -16.27 13.96 -12.69
CA ASN A 353 -15.98 15.38 -12.96
C ASN A 353 -15.05 15.58 -14.17
N SER A 354 -14.59 14.51 -14.80
CA SER A 354 -13.75 14.60 -16.00
C SER A 354 -14.62 14.85 -17.24
N PRO A 355 -14.17 15.68 -18.18
CA PRO A 355 -14.85 15.82 -19.49
C PRO A 355 -14.86 14.50 -20.29
N ASP A 356 -13.94 13.58 -19.99
CA ASP A 356 -13.85 12.27 -20.65
C ASP A 356 -14.68 11.18 -19.95
N HIS A 357 -15.48 11.55 -18.93
CA HIS A 357 -16.25 10.60 -18.13
C HIS A 357 -17.15 9.67 -18.96
N LYS A 358 -17.18 8.39 -18.56
CA LYS A 358 -18.03 7.35 -19.15
C LYS A 358 -18.74 6.55 -18.07
N GLU A 359 -20.03 6.34 -18.26
CA GLU A 359 -20.79 5.42 -17.43
C GLU A 359 -20.47 3.93 -17.78
N PRO A 360 -20.58 3.00 -16.84
CA PRO A 360 -20.95 3.21 -15.44
C PRO A 360 -19.81 3.80 -14.62
N THR A 361 -20.12 4.72 -13.70
CA THR A 361 -19.15 5.32 -12.77
C THR A 361 -18.69 4.29 -11.72
N PRO A 362 -17.42 3.90 -11.70
CA PRO A 362 -16.94 2.95 -10.71
C PRO A 362 -16.70 3.61 -9.35
N ILE A 363 -16.66 2.80 -8.31
CA ILE A 363 -16.28 3.20 -6.96
C ILE A 363 -14.77 3.40 -6.90
N VAL A 364 -14.32 4.59 -6.50
CA VAL A 364 -12.91 4.92 -6.36
C VAL A 364 -12.58 5.16 -4.89
N LYS A 365 -11.39 4.69 -4.47
CA LYS A 365 -10.87 4.87 -3.11
C LYS A 365 -9.46 5.44 -3.09
N ASN A 366 -8.43 4.59 -3.20
CA ASN A 366 -7.02 4.99 -3.11
C ASN A 366 -6.14 4.17 -4.08
N LEU A 367 -4.82 4.40 -4.05
CA LEU A 367 -3.88 3.69 -4.93
C LEU A 367 -3.15 2.56 -4.20
N PHE A 368 -2.71 2.82 -2.97
CA PHE A 368 -1.99 1.85 -2.15
C PHE A 368 -2.54 1.85 -0.72
N GLU A 369 -2.86 0.67 -0.19
CA GLU A 369 -3.39 0.54 1.16
C GLU A 369 -2.85 -0.68 1.90
N LEU A 370 -2.41 -0.48 3.15
CA LEU A 370 -2.06 -1.55 4.08
C LEU A 370 -2.98 -1.52 5.29
N LYS A 371 -3.59 -2.65 5.59
CA LYS A 371 -4.40 -2.91 6.78
C LYS A 371 -3.80 -3.97 7.69
N ASN A 372 -2.94 -4.84 7.15
CA ASN A 372 -2.22 -5.89 7.86
C ASN A 372 -0.97 -6.24 7.06
N ALA A 373 0.20 -5.85 7.54
CA ALA A 373 1.49 -6.13 6.89
C ALA A 373 2.67 -5.83 7.81
N HIS A 374 3.79 -6.49 7.59
CA HIS A 374 5.03 -6.31 8.34
C HIS A 374 6.25 -6.36 7.44
N ARG A 375 7.23 -5.48 7.66
CA ARG A 375 8.44 -5.32 6.85
C ARG A 375 8.11 -5.15 5.37
N VAL A 376 7.60 -3.96 5.04
CA VAL A 376 7.19 -3.60 3.68
C VAL A 376 8.16 -2.58 3.09
N LEU A 377 8.70 -2.86 1.93
CA LEU A 377 9.43 -1.90 1.09
C LEU A 377 8.53 -1.45 -0.07
N PHE A 378 8.12 -0.18 -0.04
CA PHE A 378 7.41 0.49 -1.12
C PHE A 378 8.33 1.54 -1.74
N GLU A 379 8.96 1.24 -2.89
CA GLU A 379 10.05 2.02 -3.42
C GLU A 379 9.90 2.33 -4.90
N ALA A 380 10.22 3.55 -5.30
CA ALA A 380 10.28 3.96 -6.70
C ALA A 380 8.98 3.71 -7.49
N ASN A 381 7.83 3.79 -6.83
CA ASN A 381 6.53 3.63 -7.48
C ASN A 381 6.03 4.97 -8.03
N TYR A 382 5.27 4.91 -9.13
CA TYR A 382 4.58 6.03 -9.73
C TYR A 382 3.07 5.89 -9.51
N LEU A 383 2.46 6.83 -8.77
CA LEU A 383 1.06 6.80 -8.38
C LEU A 383 0.31 7.92 -9.10
N GLU A 384 -0.72 7.59 -9.88
CA GLU A 384 -1.38 8.59 -10.71
C GLU A 384 -2.90 8.46 -10.67
N ASN A 385 -3.56 9.58 -10.43
CA ASN A 385 -4.99 9.82 -10.41
C ASN A 385 -5.73 9.12 -9.26
N SER A 386 -6.22 9.94 -8.30
CA SER A 386 -7.18 9.50 -7.29
C SER A 386 -8.06 10.67 -6.86
N TRP A 387 -9.34 10.38 -6.60
CA TRP A 387 -10.34 11.40 -6.21
C TRP A 387 -11.33 10.82 -5.21
N GLY A 388 -12.07 11.68 -4.53
CA GLY A 388 -13.13 11.22 -3.62
C GLY A 388 -14.30 10.63 -4.39
N GLY A 389 -14.84 9.51 -3.93
CA GLY A 389 -15.96 8.88 -4.64
C GLY A 389 -16.84 7.96 -3.82
N PHE A 390 -16.31 7.33 -2.78
CA PHE A 390 -17.08 6.37 -1.96
C PHE A 390 -16.86 6.63 -0.46
N SER A 391 -15.96 5.89 0.16
CA SER A 391 -15.69 6.01 1.60
C SER A 391 -14.43 6.81 1.92
N GLN A 392 -13.71 7.24 0.91
CA GLN A 392 -12.44 7.96 1.02
C GLN A 392 -12.47 9.24 0.18
N VAL A 393 -11.53 10.11 0.47
CA VAL A 393 -11.38 11.43 -0.19
C VAL A 393 -10.26 11.44 -1.23
N GLY A 394 -9.90 10.28 -1.78
CA GLY A 394 -8.87 10.14 -2.81
C GLY A 394 -7.43 10.26 -2.30
N PRO A 395 -7.05 9.57 -1.20
CA PRO A 395 -5.65 9.49 -0.78
C PRO A 395 -4.86 8.63 -1.77
N ALA A 396 -3.57 8.91 -1.90
CA ALA A 396 -2.67 8.04 -2.65
C ALA A 396 -2.28 6.82 -1.82
N ILE A 397 -1.85 7.05 -0.59
CA ILE A 397 -1.27 6.06 0.31
C ILE A 397 -2.07 6.01 1.62
N VAL A 398 -2.49 4.81 2.02
CA VAL A 398 -3.27 4.57 3.25
C VAL A 398 -2.60 3.50 4.11
N LEU A 399 -2.24 3.86 5.33
CA LEU A 399 -1.73 2.96 6.35
C LEU A 399 -2.71 2.97 7.53
N THR A 400 -3.55 1.95 7.62
CA THR A 400 -4.60 1.88 8.66
C THR A 400 -4.75 0.43 9.14
N PRO A 401 -4.12 0.05 10.26
CA PRO A 401 -4.27 -1.29 10.81
C PRO A 401 -5.75 -1.66 10.97
N ARG A 402 -6.12 -2.80 10.41
CA ARG A 402 -7.49 -3.33 10.51
C ARG A 402 -7.48 -4.85 10.40
N ASN A 403 -8.04 -5.52 11.39
CA ASN A 403 -8.31 -6.94 11.35
C ASN A 403 -9.80 -7.18 11.67
N ASN A 404 -10.56 -7.70 10.72
CA ASN A 404 -11.96 -7.97 10.93
C ASN A 404 -12.14 -9.22 11.81
N LEU A 405 -13.25 -9.22 12.56
CA LEU A 405 -13.66 -10.43 13.29
C LEU A 405 -13.93 -11.59 12.32
N ASN A 406 -13.63 -12.79 12.79
CA ASN A 406 -14.15 -13.98 12.14
C ASN A 406 -15.69 -13.91 12.14
N LYS A 407 -16.30 -13.87 10.97
CA LYS A 407 -17.76 -13.70 10.81
C LYS A 407 -18.56 -14.85 11.42
N ASN A 408 -17.96 -16.02 11.55
CA ASN A 408 -18.62 -17.22 12.06
C ASN A 408 -18.54 -17.33 13.59
N THR A 409 -17.42 -16.91 14.19
CA THR A 409 -17.20 -17.04 15.64
C THR A 409 -17.30 -15.72 16.39
N GLY A 410 -17.16 -14.59 15.70
CA GLY A 410 -17.11 -13.26 16.32
C GLY A 410 -15.79 -12.98 17.06
N GLU A 411 -14.76 -13.80 16.84
CA GLU A 411 -13.48 -13.71 17.55
C GLU A 411 -12.44 -12.93 16.76
N VAL A 412 -11.53 -12.26 17.46
CA VAL A 412 -10.30 -11.70 16.91
C VAL A 412 -9.26 -12.82 16.84
N THR A 413 -8.94 -13.28 15.64
CA THR A 413 -8.03 -14.41 15.42
C THR A 413 -6.56 -14.01 15.37
N CYS A 414 -6.27 -12.72 15.20
CA CYS A 414 -4.91 -12.17 15.12
C CYS A 414 -4.81 -10.88 15.93
N PRO A 415 -4.57 -10.92 17.23
CA PRO A 415 -4.37 -9.72 18.05
C PRO A 415 -3.16 -8.87 17.61
N ASP A 416 -2.12 -9.53 17.07
CA ASP A 416 -0.87 -8.90 16.63
C ASP A 416 -0.91 -8.43 15.17
N CYS A 417 -2.04 -8.64 14.46
CA CYS A 417 -2.21 -8.11 13.12
C CYS A 417 -2.21 -6.58 13.18
N ALA A 418 -1.25 -6.01 12.47
CA ALA A 418 -0.97 -4.58 12.44
C ALA A 418 -0.32 -4.19 11.11
N VAL A 419 -0.07 -2.92 10.94
CA VAL A 419 0.84 -2.41 9.90
C VAL A 419 2.08 -1.93 10.62
N THR A 420 3.22 -2.58 10.38
CA THR A 420 4.49 -2.25 11.04
C THR A 420 5.67 -2.38 10.10
N ASP A 421 6.73 -1.63 10.40
CA ASP A 421 7.97 -1.67 9.64
C ASP A 421 7.74 -1.41 8.15
N VAL A 422 7.21 -0.22 7.84
CA VAL A 422 6.90 0.20 6.47
C VAL A 422 7.87 1.28 6.03
N THR A 423 8.65 1.00 4.99
CA THR A 423 9.48 1.97 4.28
C THR A 423 8.79 2.39 2.99
N ILE A 424 8.56 3.69 2.83
CA ILE A 424 8.02 4.30 1.60
C ILE A 424 9.01 5.37 1.14
N ARG A 425 9.61 5.17 -0.05
CA ARG A 425 10.65 6.09 -0.51
C ARG A 425 10.77 6.18 -2.02
N TYR A 426 11.31 7.31 -2.50
CA TYR A 426 11.54 7.61 -3.92
C TYR A 426 10.29 7.49 -4.78
N VAL A 427 9.16 7.98 -4.26
CA VAL A 427 7.84 7.84 -4.88
C VAL A 427 7.44 9.13 -5.58
N TRP A 428 6.87 9.00 -6.78
CA TRP A 428 6.21 10.11 -7.46
C TRP A 428 4.70 9.93 -7.39
N VAL A 429 4.01 10.93 -6.85
CA VAL A 429 2.55 10.98 -6.73
C VAL A 429 2.01 12.11 -7.60
N ARG A 430 0.98 11.85 -8.39
CA ARG A 430 0.43 12.81 -9.33
C ARG A 430 -1.09 12.80 -9.34
N LYS A 431 -1.69 14.01 -9.36
CA LYS A 431 -3.16 14.20 -9.43
C LYS A 431 -3.93 13.34 -8.43
N VAL A 432 -3.71 13.62 -7.15
CA VAL A 432 -4.46 13.04 -6.03
C VAL A 432 -5.05 14.16 -5.18
N ASN A 433 -6.01 13.82 -4.32
CA ASN A 433 -6.54 14.81 -3.38
C ASN A 433 -5.68 14.87 -2.10
N GLN A 434 -5.30 13.72 -1.57
CA GLN A 434 -4.53 13.58 -0.34
C GLN A 434 -3.33 12.66 -0.58
N VAL A 435 -2.17 12.95 0.00
CA VAL A 435 -0.98 12.12 -0.21
C VAL A 435 -0.95 10.96 0.78
N LEU A 436 -0.95 11.26 2.07
CA LEU A 436 -0.83 10.26 3.14
C LEU A 436 -2.08 10.23 4.01
N GLN A 437 -2.60 9.04 4.26
CA GLN A 437 -3.54 8.77 5.34
C GLN A 437 -2.93 7.72 6.26
N ILE A 438 -2.42 8.16 7.39
CA ILE A 438 -1.86 7.31 8.44
C ILE A 438 -2.79 7.38 9.63
N ALA A 439 -3.39 6.26 10.01
CA ALA A 439 -4.34 6.24 11.11
C ALA A 439 -4.22 4.94 11.90
N ASN A 440 -4.39 5.03 13.20
CA ASN A 440 -4.57 3.85 14.03
C ASN A 440 -5.99 3.29 13.90
N PRO A 441 -6.18 2.04 14.28
CA PRO A 441 -7.44 1.34 14.09
C PRO A 441 -8.61 2.10 14.69
N MET A 442 -9.65 2.25 13.90
CA MET A 442 -10.88 2.95 14.27
C MET A 442 -12.01 2.00 14.62
N ASP A 443 -11.78 0.71 14.54
CA ASP A 443 -12.81 -0.31 14.72
C ASP A 443 -12.86 -0.86 16.15
N LYS A 444 -14.04 -1.36 16.52
CA LYS A 444 -14.24 -2.12 17.77
C LYS A 444 -13.40 -3.39 17.84
N VAL A 445 -12.95 -3.85 16.68
CA VAL A 445 -12.01 -4.95 16.51
C VAL A 445 -10.61 -4.39 16.71
N LYS A 446 -9.95 -4.81 17.72
CA LYS A 446 -8.69 -4.28 18.24
C LYS A 446 -7.46 -4.89 17.53
N PRO A 447 -7.10 -4.45 16.29
CA PRO A 447 -5.78 -4.79 15.78
C PRO A 447 -4.72 -4.06 16.62
N ALA A 448 -3.50 -4.55 16.60
CA ALA A 448 -2.38 -3.85 17.19
C ALA A 448 -2.15 -2.49 16.49
N PRO A 449 -1.60 -1.48 17.18
CA PRO A 449 -1.34 -0.18 16.60
C PRO A 449 -0.29 -0.23 15.50
N GLY A 450 -0.39 0.69 14.55
CA GLY A 450 0.65 0.89 13.54
C GLY A 450 1.91 1.51 14.16
N ASN A 451 3.08 1.09 13.71
CA ASN A 451 4.35 1.63 14.18
C ASN A 451 5.52 1.39 13.22
N SER A 452 6.65 2.04 13.49
CA SER A 452 7.90 1.88 12.76
C SER A 452 7.72 2.20 11.26
N TYR A 453 7.27 3.43 10.96
CA TYR A 453 7.13 3.91 9.59
C TYR A 453 8.29 4.82 9.21
N SER A 454 8.90 4.56 8.07
CA SER A 454 9.92 5.38 7.42
C SER A 454 9.39 5.87 6.08
N ILE A 455 9.05 7.14 5.96
CA ILE A 455 8.43 7.73 4.77
C ILE A 455 9.28 8.91 4.35
N HIS A 456 9.96 8.79 3.22
CA HIS A 456 10.85 9.86 2.77
C HIS A 456 10.99 9.94 1.24
N ASP A 457 11.49 11.07 0.77
CA ASP A 457 11.75 11.35 -0.64
C ASP A 457 10.54 11.07 -1.54
N ILE A 458 9.42 11.75 -1.23
CA ILE A 458 8.20 11.72 -2.05
C ILE A 458 8.01 13.07 -2.72
N VAL A 459 7.89 13.08 -4.05
CA VAL A 459 7.38 14.21 -4.82
C VAL A 459 5.90 13.99 -5.09
N ALA A 460 5.05 14.91 -4.67
CA ALA A 460 3.61 14.87 -4.92
C ALA A 460 3.15 16.16 -5.60
N GLU A 461 2.72 16.06 -6.86
CA GLU A 461 2.31 17.19 -7.69
C GLU A 461 0.84 17.09 -8.13
N GLY A 462 0.28 18.21 -8.54
CA GLY A 462 -1.10 18.23 -9.03
C GLY A 462 -2.13 17.94 -7.96
N LEU A 463 -1.82 18.27 -6.68
CA LEU A 463 -2.72 18.00 -5.57
C LEU A 463 -3.92 18.94 -5.65
N GLY A 464 -5.13 18.42 -5.43
CA GLY A 464 -6.35 19.21 -5.56
C GLY A 464 -6.62 19.67 -6.99
N TYR A 465 -6.26 18.88 -8.00
CA TYR A 465 -6.46 19.19 -9.42
C TYR A 465 -7.96 19.43 -9.75
N PRO A 466 -8.29 20.21 -10.82
CA PRO A 466 -9.67 20.69 -11.06
C PRO A 466 -10.72 19.58 -11.15
N GLU A 467 -10.42 18.47 -11.82
CA GLU A 467 -11.36 17.36 -12.02
C GLU A 467 -11.55 16.49 -10.77
N CYS A 468 -10.78 16.71 -9.71
CA CYS A 468 -10.97 16.02 -8.43
C CYS A 468 -12.34 16.33 -7.77
N GLY A 469 -12.97 17.44 -8.18
CA GLY A 469 -14.33 17.81 -7.80
C GLY A 469 -14.46 18.32 -6.36
N LYS A 470 -15.69 18.30 -5.83
CA LYS A 470 -16.01 18.87 -4.51
C LYS A 470 -15.33 18.15 -3.33
N ALA A 471 -14.85 16.91 -3.53
CA ALA A 471 -14.13 16.17 -2.51
C ALA A 471 -12.68 16.67 -2.35
N CYS A 472 -12.17 17.38 -3.35
CA CYS A 472 -10.83 17.95 -3.35
C CYS A 472 -10.74 19.30 -2.63
N GLY A 473 -9.50 19.76 -2.41
CA GLY A 473 -9.22 20.93 -1.57
C GLY A 473 -9.36 20.63 -0.09
N GLY A 474 -9.27 19.34 0.30
CA GLY A 474 -9.13 18.89 1.67
C GLY A 474 -7.71 19.03 2.20
N ALA A 475 -7.39 18.32 3.27
CA ALA A 475 -6.05 18.25 3.81
C ALA A 475 -5.13 17.43 2.91
N LEU A 476 -3.85 17.85 2.79
CA LEU A 476 -2.84 17.09 2.07
C LEU A 476 -2.52 15.77 2.76
N ASN A 477 -2.58 15.76 4.09
CA ASN A 477 -2.26 14.59 4.89
C ASN A 477 -3.27 14.39 6.03
N ASN A 478 -3.39 13.13 6.48
CA ASN A 478 -4.12 12.75 7.67
C ASN A 478 -3.21 11.92 8.57
N LEU A 479 -2.98 12.39 9.80
CA LEU A 479 -2.23 11.66 10.81
C LEU A 479 -3.06 11.58 12.09
N SER A 480 -3.62 10.42 12.36
CA SER A 480 -4.56 10.28 13.46
C SER A 480 -4.34 9.03 14.30
N GLY A 481 -4.39 9.23 15.61
CA GLY A 481 -4.53 8.16 16.58
C GLY A 481 -5.92 7.50 16.52
N PRO A 482 -6.17 6.45 17.31
CA PRO A 482 -7.44 5.73 17.32
C PRO A 482 -8.59 6.64 17.73
N ARG A 483 -9.76 6.40 17.15
CA ARG A 483 -11.02 7.06 17.60
C ARG A 483 -11.70 6.22 18.66
N GLY A 484 -12.27 6.89 19.64
CA GLY A 484 -13.12 6.43 20.74
C GLY A 484 -13.28 4.92 20.96
N GLY A 485 -12.99 4.43 22.16
CA GLY A 485 -13.16 3.03 22.55
C GLY A 485 -12.00 2.10 22.18
N SER A 486 -10.91 2.64 21.63
CA SER A 486 -9.67 1.86 21.44
C SER A 486 -9.04 1.48 22.78
N PRO A 487 -8.33 0.34 22.84
CA PRO A 487 -7.64 -0.08 24.06
C PRO A 487 -6.64 0.99 24.51
N LYS A 488 -6.35 1.01 25.79
CA LYS A 488 -5.31 1.87 26.38
C LYS A 488 -3.94 1.70 25.71
N ASP A 489 -3.69 0.57 25.05
CA ASP A 489 -2.41 0.15 24.49
C ASP A 489 -2.28 0.43 22.97
N SER A 490 -3.15 1.24 22.36
CA SER A 490 -3.14 1.48 20.91
C SER A 490 -2.37 2.74 20.49
N THR A 491 -1.15 2.89 21.00
CA THR A 491 -0.26 4.00 20.63
C THR A 491 0.36 3.77 19.25
N MET A 492 0.11 4.69 18.31
CA MET A 492 0.91 4.78 17.09
C MET A 492 2.26 5.40 17.45
N HIS A 493 3.36 4.75 17.09
CA HIS A 493 4.68 5.23 17.49
C HIS A 493 5.77 5.02 16.44
N ASP A 494 6.87 5.75 16.60
CA ASP A 494 8.06 5.67 15.74
C ASP A 494 7.70 5.86 14.26
N VAL A 495 7.04 6.99 13.96
CA VAL A 495 6.69 7.41 12.60
C VAL A 495 7.62 8.54 12.18
N VAL A 496 8.40 8.31 11.14
CA VAL A 496 9.30 9.30 10.55
C VAL A 496 8.82 9.65 9.15
N VAL A 497 8.54 10.93 8.94
CA VAL A 497 8.23 11.53 7.64
C VAL A 497 9.27 12.61 7.38
N ASP A 498 10.05 12.46 6.30
CA ASP A 498 11.20 13.30 6.04
C ASP A 498 11.39 13.59 4.54
N HIS A 499 11.84 14.79 4.21
CA HIS A 499 12.13 15.17 2.82
C HIS A 499 10.99 14.90 1.82
N LEU A 500 9.80 15.48 2.06
CA LEU A 500 8.68 15.41 1.12
C LEU A 500 8.48 16.75 0.41
N THR A 501 7.99 16.71 -0.84
CA THR A 501 7.62 17.90 -1.61
C THR A 501 6.16 17.79 -2.03
N PHE A 502 5.30 18.68 -1.51
CA PHE A 502 3.87 18.72 -1.81
C PHE A 502 3.52 19.96 -2.62
N ILE A 503 3.08 19.75 -3.83
CA ILE A 503 2.78 20.81 -4.80
C ILE A 503 1.30 20.77 -5.20
N PRO A 504 0.44 21.54 -4.56
CA PRO A 504 -0.97 21.67 -4.93
C PRO A 504 -1.15 22.56 -6.16
N MET A 505 -2.19 22.28 -6.97
CA MET A 505 -2.68 23.16 -8.05
C MET A 505 -3.65 24.21 -7.52
N THR A 506 -4.31 23.92 -6.41
CA THR A 506 -5.25 24.84 -5.74
C THR A 506 -4.89 24.92 -4.25
N GLU A 507 -5.16 26.06 -3.62
CA GLU A 507 -4.94 26.21 -2.18
C GLU A 507 -5.56 25.04 -1.41
N PRO A 508 -4.78 24.23 -0.68
CA PRO A 508 -5.32 23.15 0.11
C PRO A 508 -6.12 23.69 1.29
N LYS A 509 -6.97 22.87 1.86
CA LYS A 509 -7.68 23.27 3.07
C LYS A 509 -6.72 23.27 4.27
N ASP A 510 -5.93 22.23 4.38
CA ASP A 510 -4.99 22.01 5.49
C ASP A 510 -3.74 21.30 5.00
N LEU A 511 -2.60 21.57 5.63
CA LEU A 511 -1.42 20.72 5.51
C LEU A 511 -1.71 19.33 6.09
N MET A 512 -2.38 19.30 7.23
CA MET A 512 -2.63 18.05 7.96
C MET A 512 -3.93 18.09 8.75
N ILE A 513 -4.73 17.05 8.61
CA ILE A 513 -5.71 16.69 9.64
C ILE A 513 -5.02 15.82 10.67
N MET A 514 -5.19 16.15 11.94
CA MET A 514 -4.59 15.39 13.02
C MET A 514 -5.55 15.21 14.19
N GLY A 515 -5.33 14.17 14.98
CA GLY A 515 -6.10 13.95 16.18
C GLY A 515 -6.07 12.52 16.66
N GLY A 516 -6.81 12.31 17.71
CA GLY A 516 -6.97 11.06 18.46
C GLY A 516 -7.42 11.41 19.87
N PRO A 517 -7.84 10.44 20.68
CA PRO A 517 -8.22 10.70 22.06
C PRO A 517 -7.10 11.41 22.83
N PRO A 518 -7.40 12.39 23.68
CA PRO A 518 -6.41 13.02 24.55
C PRO A 518 -5.93 12.02 25.59
N GLN A 519 -4.66 12.09 25.99
CA GLN A 519 -4.13 11.39 27.14
C GLN A 519 -4.79 11.96 28.42
N LYS A 520 -5.61 11.17 29.08
CA LYS A 520 -6.36 11.61 30.27
C LYS A 520 -5.56 11.49 31.54
N ASP A 521 -4.75 10.46 31.64
CA ASP A 521 -3.83 10.23 32.74
C ASP A 521 -2.39 10.24 32.18
N PRO A 522 -1.44 10.94 32.82
CA PRO A 522 -0.04 10.92 32.42
C PRO A 522 0.59 9.51 32.39
N ASN A 523 0.01 8.55 33.12
CA ASN A 523 0.44 7.15 33.12
C ASN A 523 -0.21 6.31 32.00
N ASP A 524 -1.26 6.84 31.34
CA ASP A 524 -1.82 6.16 30.16
C ASP A 524 -0.87 6.32 28.96
N PRO A 525 -0.71 5.32 28.07
CA PRO A 525 0.08 5.47 26.88
C PRO A 525 -0.53 6.56 25.97
N PRO A 526 0.32 7.44 25.41
CA PRO A 526 -0.15 8.47 24.46
C PRO A 526 -0.62 7.81 23.17
N GLN A 527 -1.49 8.48 22.42
CA GLN A 527 -2.03 7.95 21.17
C GLN A 527 -1.05 8.04 20.00
N MET A 528 -0.14 9.02 20.04
CA MET A 528 0.94 9.20 19.08
C MET A 528 2.23 9.50 19.84
N TYR A 529 3.29 8.74 19.58
CA TYR A 529 4.55 8.80 20.32
C TYR A 529 5.74 8.71 19.38
N ASN A 530 6.77 9.53 19.59
CA ASN A 530 7.96 9.60 18.73
C ASN A 530 7.60 9.85 17.25
N ILE A 531 6.81 10.88 16.99
CA ILE A 531 6.46 11.29 15.63
C ILE A 531 7.47 12.32 15.14
N THR A 532 8.13 12.04 14.03
CA THR A 532 9.05 12.97 13.38
C THR A 532 8.49 13.37 12.02
N TRP A 533 8.38 14.70 11.80
CA TRP A 533 7.99 15.26 10.51
C TRP A 533 8.94 16.40 10.19
N THR A 534 9.85 16.15 9.24
CA THR A 534 10.98 17.05 9.00
C THR A 534 11.19 17.32 7.52
N ASN A 535 11.87 18.43 7.23
CA ASN A 535 12.43 18.78 5.92
C ASN A 535 11.44 18.75 4.75
N THR A 536 10.14 18.84 5.02
CA THR A 536 9.08 18.83 4.01
C THR A 536 8.85 20.22 3.43
N ILE A 537 8.67 20.35 2.12
CA ILE A 537 8.17 21.57 1.47
C ILE A 537 6.66 21.40 1.23
N ALA A 538 5.85 22.31 1.75
CA ALA A 538 4.40 22.25 1.57
C ALA A 538 3.73 23.62 1.65
N ASP A 539 2.63 23.79 0.91
CA ASP A 539 1.64 24.82 1.19
C ASP A 539 0.84 24.41 2.44
N VAL A 540 0.76 25.30 3.40
CA VAL A 540 0.07 25.01 4.67
C VAL A 540 -1.44 25.08 4.57
N GLY A 541 -1.96 25.65 3.51
CA GLY A 541 -3.39 25.80 3.26
C GLY A 541 -4.10 26.79 4.18
N ARG A 542 -5.40 26.83 4.02
CA ARG A 542 -6.27 27.83 4.67
C ARG A 542 -6.32 27.74 6.21
N TYR A 543 -6.17 26.54 6.77
CA TYR A 543 -6.29 26.29 8.22
C TYR A 543 -5.04 25.65 8.83
N ALA A 544 -4.02 25.41 8.06
CA ALA A 544 -2.75 24.79 8.44
C ALA A 544 -2.90 23.36 9.00
N MET A 545 -3.29 23.24 10.25
CA MET A 545 -3.57 21.98 10.92
C MET A 545 -5.00 21.97 11.44
N TRP A 546 -5.76 20.94 11.10
CA TRP A 546 -7.17 20.84 11.45
C TRP A 546 -7.44 19.63 12.36
N PRO A 547 -8.31 19.78 13.37
CA PRO A 547 -8.72 18.64 14.17
C PRO A 547 -9.59 17.68 13.36
N MET A 548 -9.40 16.38 13.56
CA MET A 548 -10.21 15.33 12.92
C MET A 548 -11.70 15.35 13.35
N GLY A 549 -12.12 16.33 14.11
CA GLY A 549 -13.45 16.45 14.70
C GLY A 549 -13.50 15.94 16.14
N GLY A 550 -14.65 16.09 16.78
CA GLY A 550 -14.85 15.78 18.19
C GLY A 550 -14.61 16.97 19.12
N THR A 551 -14.98 16.78 20.39
CA THR A 551 -14.76 17.76 21.46
C THR A 551 -13.33 17.66 22.01
N PRO A 552 -12.87 18.60 22.87
CA PRO A 552 -11.55 18.47 23.51
C PRO A 552 -11.34 17.17 24.29
N GLU A 553 -12.43 16.61 24.84
CA GLU A 553 -12.39 15.34 25.57
C GLU A 553 -12.25 14.11 24.65
N GLN A 554 -12.52 14.29 23.35
CA GLN A 554 -12.48 13.24 22.33
C GLN A 554 -11.30 13.36 21.40
N ASN A 555 -10.72 14.56 21.28
CA ASN A 555 -9.65 14.82 20.32
C ASN A 555 -8.61 15.78 20.90
N CYS A 556 -7.38 15.31 21.01
CA CYS A 556 -6.21 16.05 21.51
C CYS A 556 -5.93 17.36 20.76
N SER A 557 -6.35 17.49 19.51
CA SER A 557 -6.13 18.67 18.67
C SER A 557 -7.31 19.67 18.66
N SER A 558 -8.43 19.36 19.35
CA SER A 558 -9.69 20.11 19.28
C SER A 558 -9.93 20.92 20.56
N PHE A 559 -9.28 22.07 20.70
CA PHE A 559 -9.49 22.98 21.84
C PHE A 559 -9.47 24.46 21.42
N PRO A 560 -10.14 25.36 22.18
CA PRO A 560 -10.19 26.77 21.87
C PRO A 560 -8.80 27.43 21.82
N GLY A 561 -8.57 28.28 20.83
CA GLY A 561 -7.28 28.97 20.67
C GLY A 561 -6.10 28.07 20.22
N ALA A 562 -6.37 26.84 19.80
CA ALA A 562 -5.34 25.91 19.37
C ALA A 562 -4.57 26.45 18.15
N THR A 563 -3.24 26.49 18.26
CA THR A 563 -2.27 26.83 17.21
C THR A 563 -1.67 25.57 16.62
N PRO A 564 -0.97 25.63 15.48
CA PRO A 564 -0.24 24.47 14.97
C PRO A 564 0.70 23.85 16.01
N LYS A 565 1.49 24.68 16.71
CA LYS A 565 2.41 24.23 17.77
C LYS A 565 1.65 23.54 18.91
N SER A 566 0.64 24.18 19.47
CA SER A 566 -0.09 23.62 20.60
C SER A 566 -0.86 22.34 20.26
N ARG A 567 -1.31 22.17 19.01
CA ARG A 567 -1.91 20.91 18.53
C ARG A 567 -0.88 19.77 18.49
N ILE A 568 0.31 20.06 17.96
CA ILE A 568 1.41 19.09 17.94
C ILE A 568 1.77 18.67 19.35
N GLU A 569 2.00 19.64 20.26
CA GLU A 569 2.36 19.39 21.67
C GLU A 569 1.27 18.60 22.43
N ALA A 570 0.00 18.85 22.10
CA ALA A 570 -1.12 18.13 22.72
C ALA A 570 -1.23 16.68 22.25
N CYS A 571 -1.00 16.41 20.96
CA CYS A 571 -1.22 15.10 20.34
C CYS A 571 0.02 14.22 20.25
N TRP A 572 1.19 14.81 19.98
CA TRP A 572 2.43 14.06 19.82
C TRP A 572 3.25 14.08 21.11
N LYS A 573 3.65 12.91 21.57
CA LYS A 573 4.38 12.74 22.83
C LYS A 573 5.75 12.11 22.59
N GLY A 574 6.53 11.98 23.64
CA GLY A 574 7.89 11.45 23.57
C GLY A 574 8.86 12.42 22.87
N ASN A 575 9.75 11.88 22.07
CA ASN A 575 10.76 12.65 21.33
C ASN A 575 10.22 13.13 19.97
N SER A 576 8.96 13.58 19.92
CA SER A 576 8.34 14.02 18.66
C SER A 576 8.93 15.33 18.17
N VAL A 577 9.11 15.44 16.84
CA VAL A 577 9.79 16.55 16.18
C VAL A 577 8.97 17.03 14.97
N PHE A 578 8.76 18.36 14.88
CA PHE A 578 8.26 19.03 13.68
C PHE A 578 9.22 20.20 13.36
N ARG A 579 10.17 19.97 12.45
CA ARG A 579 11.27 20.91 12.23
C ARG A 579 11.85 20.84 10.81
N GLY A 580 12.41 21.95 10.33
CA GLY A 580 13.05 22.01 9.00
C GLY A 580 12.03 22.05 7.86
N ASN A 581 10.73 22.09 8.16
CA ASN A 581 9.67 22.12 7.16
C ASN A 581 9.54 23.52 6.56
N VAL A 582 9.59 23.65 5.26
CA VAL A 582 9.33 24.89 4.53
C VAL A 582 7.82 25.07 4.41
N LEU A 583 7.30 26.05 5.13
CA LEU A 583 5.86 26.29 5.29
C LEU A 583 5.45 27.46 4.38
N ALA A 584 5.03 27.16 3.16
CA ALA A 584 4.53 28.17 2.21
C ALA A 584 3.14 28.67 2.66
N GLY A 585 2.94 29.99 2.66
CA GLY A 585 1.74 30.62 3.22
C GLY A 585 1.66 30.64 4.75
N GLY A 586 2.66 30.07 5.46
CA GLY A 586 2.66 29.88 6.91
C GLY A 586 2.79 31.14 7.74
N GLY A 587 3.04 32.29 7.13
CA GLY A 587 3.18 33.59 7.84
C GLY A 587 1.86 34.20 8.31
N SER A 588 0.73 33.86 7.66
CA SER A 588 -0.60 34.35 8.00
C SER A 588 -1.67 33.32 7.69
N ILE A 589 -2.32 32.78 8.70
CA ILE A 589 -3.45 31.88 8.57
C ILE A 589 -4.73 32.64 8.90
N ARG A 590 -5.62 32.83 7.93
CA ARG A 590 -6.86 33.60 8.08
C ARG A 590 -6.65 35.00 8.66
N GLY A 591 -5.56 35.68 8.27
CA GLY A 591 -5.22 37.02 8.75
C GLY A 591 -4.61 37.06 10.16
N GLN A 592 -4.33 35.93 10.76
CA GLN A 592 -3.67 35.84 12.07
C GLN A 592 -2.28 35.22 11.90
N LYS A 593 -1.29 35.69 12.66
CA LYS A 593 0.03 35.07 12.70
C LYS A 593 -0.05 33.75 13.48
N PRO A 594 0.18 32.61 12.82
CA PRO A 594 0.14 31.32 13.51
C PRO A 594 1.39 31.12 14.38
N ASP A 595 1.24 30.35 15.46
CA ASP A 595 2.37 29.87 16.27
C ASP A 595 2.78 28.48 15.77
N TRP A 596 3.93 28.42 15.08
CA TRP A 596 4.54 27.18 14.60
C TRP A 596 5.63 26.71 15.55
N PRO A 597 5.94 25.42 15.62
CA PRO A 597 7.17 24.93 16.26
C PRO A 597 8.39 25.63 15.67
N GLU A 598 9.41 25.88 16.50
CA GLU A 598 10.63 26.56 16.07
C GLU A 598 11.42 25.74 15.04
N GLY A 599 12.21 26.44 14.21
CA GLY A 599 13.12 25.84 13.24
C GLY A 599 12.46 25.39 11.94
N ASN A 600 11.27 25.92 11.63
CA ASN A 600 10.61 25.74 10.34
C ASN A 600 10.69 27.03 9.52
N PRO A 601 11.38 27.04 8.34
CA PRO A 601 11.37 28.19 7.45
C PRO A 601 9.96 28.53 6.97
N ILE A 602 9.57 29.79 7.07
CA ILE A 602 8.27 30.27 6.58
C ILE A 602 8.54 31.13 5.35
N VAL A 603 7.82 30.85 4.26
CA VAL A 603 7.85 31.61 3.01
C VAL A 603 6.44 32.06 2.63
N ASP A 604 6.34 33.13 1.82
CA ASP A 604 5.06 33.74 1.48
C ASP A 604 4.16 32.81 0.65
N SER A 605 4.77 32.04 -0.26
CA SER A 605 4.05 31.11 -1.14
C SER A 605 5.02 30.04 -1.69
N LEU A 606 4.51 29.07 -2.45
CA LEU A 606 5.34 28.07 -3.13
C LEU A 606 6.27 28.69 -4.18
N GLU A 607 5.89 29.81 -4.81
CA GLU A 607 6.74 30.55 -5.73
C GLU A 607 7.98 31.10 -5.00
N SER A 608 7.84 31.45 -3.73
CA SER A 608 8.92 31.98 -2.89
C SER A 608 9.91 30.90 -2.43
N VAL A 609 9.61 29.62 -2.61
CA VAL A 609 10.53 28.51 -2.33
C VAL A 609 11.73 28.55 -3.28
N GLY A 610 11.53 28.98 -4.50
CA GLY A 610 12.58 29.08 -5.51
C GLY A 610 12.88 27.71 -6.16
N PHE A 611 11.86 26.98 -6.57
CA PHE A 611 12.02 25.84 -7.46
C PHE A 611 12.58 26.25 -8.83
N ALA A 612 13.28 25.35 -9.50
CA ALA A 612 13.73 25.56 -10.88
C ALA A 612 12.54 25.84 -11.81
N LYS A 613 11.42 25.14 -11.62
CA LYS A 613 10.16 25.39 -12.33
C LYS A 613 8.96 24.86 -11.53
N LEU A 614 8.12 25.73 -10.99
CA LEU A 614 6.90 25.33 -10.28
C LEU A 614 5.78 24.86 -11.25
N ASN A 615 5.66 25.50 -12.41
CA ASN A 615 4.73 25.17 -13.49
C ASN A 615 3.25 25.00 -13.05
N HIS A 616 2.76 25.94 -12.25
CA HIS A 616 1.40 25.91 -11.70
C HIS A 616 1.01 24.60 -10.97
N GLY A 617 2.01 23.92 -10.41
CA GLY A 617 1.79 22.73 -9.58
C GLY A 617 1.70 21.40 -10.32
N LEU A 618 2.01 21.37 -11.62
CA LEU A 618 1.98 20.16 -12.42
C LEU A 618 3.06 20.18 -13.51
N ASP A 619 3.74 19.05 -13.75
CA ASP A 619 4.83 18.94 -14.74
C ASP A 619 5.97 19.97 -14.51
N GLY A 620 6.30 20.20 -13.24
CA GLY A 620 7.34 21.09 -12.80
C GLY A 620 8.73 20.45 -12.77
N ASP A 621 9.72 21.28 -12.43
CA ASP A 621 11.03 20.87 -11.98
C ASP A 621 11.20 21.35 -10.54
N TYR A 622 11.10 20.42 -9.62
CA TYR A 622 11.03 20.70 -8.18
C TYR A 622 12.38 20.69 -7.48
N HIS A 623 13.49 20.71 -8.23
CA HIS A 623 14.79 21.07 -7.67
C HIS A 623 14.79 22.52 -7.18
N LEU A 624 15.46 22.77 -6.08
CA LEU A 624 15.71 24.16 -5.70
C LEU A 624 16.70 24.82 -6.68
N ALA A 625 16.32 25.95 -7.25
CA ALA A 625 17.19 26.73 -8.12
C ALA A 625 18.46 27.16 -7.36
N ALA A 626 19.55 27.37 -8.10
CA ALA A 626 20.86 27.72 -7.51
C ALA A 626 20.83 28.96 -6.61
N ASN A 627 19.91 29.88 -6.86
CA ASN A 627 19.73 31.13 -6.10
C ASN A 627 18.66 31.01 -4.98
N SER A 628 18.06 29.83 -4.78
CA SER A 628 17.10 29.65 -3.68
C SER A 628 17.78 29.83 -2.32
N LYS A 629 17.17 30.64 -1.47
CA LYS A 629 17.64 30.87 -0.10
C LYS A 629 17.50 29.66 0.82
N LEU A 630 16.80 28.63 0.35
CA LEU A 630 16.50 27.42 1.10
C LEU A 630 17.51 26.29 0.84
N LYS A 631 18.45 26.48 -0.11
CA LYS A 631 19.51 25.48 -0.35
C LYS A 631 20.32 25.21 0.91
N GLY A 632 20.48 23.91 1.24
CA GLY A 632 21.21 23.45 2.42
C GLY A 632 20.55 23.81 3.76
N LYS A 633 19.24 24.09 3.79
CA LYS A 633 18.51 24.49 5.01
C LYS A 633 17.72 23.36 5.67
N ALA A 634 17.78 22.15 5.15
CA ALA A 634 17.26 20.99 5.86
C ALA A 634 18.02 20.74 7.17
N THR A 635 17.43 20.01 8.09
CA THR A 635 18.02 19.73 9.41
C THR A 635 19.29 18.88 9.34
N ASP A 636 19.47 18.18 8.25
CA ASP A 636 20.64 17.34 7.93
C ASP A 636 21.68 18.06 7.02
N GLY A 637 21.43 19.31 6.66
CA GLY A 637 22.31 20.13 5.81
C GLY A 637 22.08 19.93 4.30
N ARG A 638 21.15 19.08 3.88
CA ARG A 638 20.69 18.95 2.48
C ARG A 638 19.73 20.09 2.11
N ASP A 639 19.23 20.07 0.90
CA ASP A 639 18.10 20.88 0.48
C ASP A 639 16.81 20.32 1.13
N PRO A 640 15.88 21.12 1.65
CA PRO A 640 14.58 20.64 2.08
C PRO A 640 13.76 20.18 0.86
N GLY A 641 12.77 19.33 1.12
CA GLY A 641 12.01 18.64 0.10
C GLY A 641 12.66 17.33 -0.33
N ALA A 642 12.03 16.61 -1.24
CA ALA A 642 12.49 15.33 -1.74
C ALA A 642 13.81 15.45 -2.52
N ASP A 643 14.63 14.41 -2.46
CA ASP A 643 15.73 14.20 -3.40
C ASP A 643 15.16 13.88 -4.79
N VAL A 644 14.94 14.93 -5.58
CA VAL A 644 14.26 14.85 -6.89
C VAL A 644 15.06 13.96 -7.85
N ASP A 645 16.40 14.04 -7.82
CA ASP A 645 17.26 13.21 -8.68
C ASP A 645 17.09 11.71 -8.35
N ALA A 646 17.10 11.36 -7.07
CA ALA A 646 16.92 9.98 -6.64
C ALA A 646 15.52 9.45 -6.98
N VAL A 647 14.48 10.28 -6.81
CA VAL A 647 13.10 9.92 -7.19
C VAL A 647 12.99 9.70 -8.69
N LEU A 648 13.49 10.62 -9.53
CA LEU A 648 13.45 10.50 -10.99
C LEU A 648 14.27 9.31 -11.50
N ALA A 649 15.41 9.04 -10.90
CA ALA A 649 16.22 7.86 -11.22
C ALA A 649 15.45 6.56 -10.91
N GLY A 650 14.82 6.50 -9.73
CA GLY A 650 14.04 5.33 -9.31
C GLY A 650 12.86 5.01 -10.23
N ILE A 651 12.11 6.03 -10.62
CA ILE A 651 10.91 5.86 -11.47
C ILE A 651 11.19 5.87 -12.97
N ARG A 652 12.45 5.91 -13.39
CA ARG A 652 12.82 5.89 -14.82
C ARG A 652 12.22 4.67 -15.52
N GLY A 653 11.42 4.88 -16.57
CA GLY A 653 10.74 3.82 -17.33
C GLY A 653 9.56 3.15 -16.62
N VAL A 654 9.13 3.68 -15.46
CA VAL A 654 7.97 3.16 -14.72
C VAL A 654 6.65 3.65 -15.32
N ARG A 655 6.62 4.90 -15.82
CA ARG A 655 5.45 5.55 -16.44
C ARG A 655 5.31 5.20 -17.92
#